data_1d13490cdedfe39664bfb00b12649da8
#
_entry.id   1d13490cdedfe39664bfb00b12649da8
#
_cell.length_a   1.000
_cell.length_b   1.000
_cell.length_c   1.000
_cell.angle_alpha   90.00
_cell.angle_beta   90.00
_cell.angle_gamma   90.00
#
_symmetry.space_group_name_H-M   'P 1'
#
loop_
_entity.id
_entity.type
_entity.pdbx_description
1 polymer ?
#
loop_
_entity_poly.entity_id
_entity_poly.type
_entity_poly.pdbx_seq_one_letter_code
_entity_poly.pdbx_strand_id
1 'polypeptide(L)'
;MHDSEQEHSSITGCRVTYESTIFYNEANKFSIIVVKTNDPRIPLQACSGRYYGDRMLRFTAVGYELPRTKAVELELDGEWVESKYGYQLQVEQWQEIVPQTADGLLAYLGSGLIKGIGPKTAEDIVATFGPDTLNILDNEPEKLLQIRGITEGKLKDIEESYAESRVLRNLMSLLGPFKITPATALKIYQNFGPACVDILKKCPYDLCQISGFGFKRVDGIVRKTDNRLHSAERIKGAVLYTLEDARSKSGHLFLPSEDLVKETLLLLNAPIPIPEQRVRAEEVQETLRQMILHGAVVAYKQYLYSPRVFGQEDDTARMIAERLANISVAENIESALEAVRESLGITLSQKQEQAVRTAFQHGLTIITGSPGTGKTTVLKAIIEAFKNLHPKGKFALMAPTGRASRRMAESTGVDEARTLHSALGLGTGEEVGDGERVRFVDADLVIVDEFSMVDMWLAQQFFKRIGQHTRVVLVGDPNQLPSVGAGNVFYELIHSGMVPVTVLDWIFRQSKDGLIAYNAKFINEGSTKLYYGNDFVFVDSPTQIETARRIQDIYCKEAAERGIENVQILSPFREKGEAASEQLNRAIRERVNPFRSAEEEVKIGSRTFRVHDRVMQTKNTEKVSNGDLGFITGITTNSKGERLVQMDFGGDRKLTYTPEQLAHVDLAYATTIHKAMGSEFETVIIPIVKAHTIMLYRNLLYTAVTRAKKKVILVGHKPILFMAVHRADISKRNTMLGERIRLYCKAYHTERNALPGLQQAG
;
A
#
# COMPACT_ATOMS: atom_id res chain seq x y z
N MET A 1 16.82 41.77 -28.49
CA MET A 1 16.11 40.84 -29.38
C MET A 1 16.31 39.44 -28.83
N HIS A 2 15.49 39.08 -27.82
CA HIS A 2 15.25 37.72 -27.30
C HIS A 2 14.18 37.80 -26.23
N ASP A 3 12.96 38.10 -26.67
CA ASP A 3 11.76 38.03 -25.86
C ASP A 3 10.58 37.66 -26.78
N SER A 4 10.47 36.38 -27.15
CA SER A 4 9.28 35.91 -27.89
C SER A 4 9.21 34.37 -28.03
N GLU A 5 9.52 33.60 -26.98
CA GLU A 5 9.33 32.12 -26.98
C GLU A 5 8.72 31.55 -25.69
N GLN A 6 7.90 32.31 -24.97
CA GLN A 6 7.15 31.81 -23.79
C GLN A 6 5.63 31.92 -23.91
N GLU A 7 5.08 32.11 -25.10
CA GLU A 7 3.62 32.11 -25.32
C GLU A 7 3.22 30.78 -25.97
N HIS A 8 2.48 29.96 -25.24
CA HIS A 8 1.58 28.83 -25.57
C HIS A 8 1.89 27.52 -24.82
N SER A 9 2.08 27.57 -23.50
CA SER A 9 2.13 26.35 -22.69
C SER A 9 0.74 25.81 -22.35
N SER A 10 -0.32 26.60 -22.46
CA SER A 10 -1.70 26.20 -22.13
C SER A 10 -2.71 26.76 -23.13
N ILE A 11 -3.86 26.08 -23.22
CA ILE A 11 -5.01 26.54 -24.01
C ILE A 11 -6.28 26.44 -23.17
N THR A 12 -7.17 27.42 -23.28
CA THR A 12 -8.48 27.46 -22.61
C THR A 12 -9.59 27.69 -23.61
N GLY A 13 -10.76 27.09 -23.40
CA GLY A 13 -11.94 27.25 -24.25
C GLY A 13 -11.74 26.71 -25.69
N CYS A 14 -10.90 25.70 -25.88
CA CYS A 14 -10.65 25.14 -27.21
C CYS A 14 -11.80 24.23 -27.62
N ARG A 15 -12.61 24.62 -28.61
CA ARG A 15 -13.68 23.82 -29.14
C ARG A 15 -13.16 22.77 -30.12
N VAL A 16 -13.50 21.52 -29.86
CA VAL A 16 -13.03 20.37 -30.62
C VAL A 16 -14.13 19.36 -30.85
N THR A 17 -13.98 18.58 -31.93
CA THR A 17 -14.84 17.42 -32.22
C THR A 17 -14.00 16.15 -32.15
N TYR A 18 -14.51 15.11 -31.51
CA TYR A 18 -13.86 13.80 -31.43
C TYR A 18 -13.70 13.17 -32.83
N GLU A 19 -12.56 12.59 -33.12
CA GLU A 19 -12.30 11.86 -34.36
C GLU A 19 -12.14 10.35 -34.12
N SER A 20 -11.22 9.95 -33.24
CA SER A 20 -10.92 8.55 -32.94
C SER A 20 -10.28 8.37 -31.57
N THR A 21 -10.35 7.14 -31.06
CA THR A 21 -9.67 6.75 -29.82
C THR A 21 -8.36 6.03 -30.16
N ILE A 22 -7.26 6.48 -29.58
CA ILE A 22 -5.96 5.80 -29.65
C ILE A 22 -5.86 4.76 -28.51
N PHE A 23 -6.31 5.15 -27.31
CA PHE A 23 -6.25 4.29 -26.13
C PHE A 23 -7.39 4.62 -25.16
N TYR A 24 -7.92 3.59 -24.49
CA TYR A 24 -8.91 3.73 -23.43
C TYR A 24 -8.73 2.64 -22.36
N ASN A 25 -8.82 3.04 -21.10
CA ASN A 25 -8.75 2.14 -19.97
C ASN A 25 -10.08 2.15 -19.21
N GLU A 26 -10.80 1.02 -19.22
CA GLU A 26 -12.12 0.91 -18.58
C GLU A 26 -12.09 1.10 -17.06
N ALA A 27 -11.01 0.69 -16.40
CA ALA A 27 -10.94 0.71 -14.95
C ALA A 27 -10.80 2.11 -14.36
N ASN A 28 -10.06 3.00 -15.04
CA ASN A 28 -9.81 4.37 -14.57
C ASN A 28 -10.32 5.44 -15.53
N LYS A 29 -10.99 5.04 -16.62
CA LYS A 29 -11.58 5.91 -17.65
C LYS A 29 -10.56 6.85 -18.33
N PHE A 30 -9.29 6.55 -18.23
CA PHE A 30 -8.23 7.29 -18.92
C PHE A 30 -8.31 7.05 -20.43
N SER A 31 -8.25 8.11 -21.22
CA SER A 31 -8.32 8.03 -22.68
C SER A 31 -7.28 8.91 -23.37
N ILE A 32 -6.85 8.43 -24.54
CA ILE A 32 -6.06 9.18 -25.51
C ILE A 32 -6.89 9.22 -26.78
N ILE A 33 -7.35 10.42 -27.16
CA ILE A 33 -8.22 10.62 -28.30
C ILE A 33 -7.59 11.58 -29.31
N VAL A 34 -7.95 11.42 -30.56
CA VAL A 34 -7.66 12.38 -31.63
C VAL A 34 -8.89 13.27 -31.77
N VAL A 35 -8.65 14.57 -31.79
CA VAL A 35 -9.69 15.58 -31.93
C VAL A 35 -9.39 16.53 -33.11
N LYS A 36 -10.43 17.15 -33.63
CA LYS A 36 -10.39 18.15 -34.70
C LYS A 36 -10.88 19.50 -34.21
N THR A 37 -10.24 20.57 -34.67
CA THR A 37 -10.60 21.94 -34.34
C THR A 37 -10.30 22.89 -35.48
N ASN A 38 -10.99 24.04 -35.49
CA ASN A 38 -10.67 25.19 -36.32
C ASN A 38 -9.92 26.29 -35.54
N ASP A 39 -9.55 26.02 -34.28
CA ASP A 39 -8.91 27.01 -33.42
C ASP A 39 -7.46 27.26 -33.89
N PRO A 40 -7.13 28.50 -34.28
CA PRO A 40 -5.79 28.84 -34.77
C PRO A 40 -4.71 28.84 -33.69
N ARG A 41 -5.07 28.77 -32.41
CA ARG A 41 -4.14 28.77 -31.27
C ARG A 41 -3.41 27.44 -31.06
N ILE A 42 -3.74 26.40 -31.85
CA ILE A 42 -3.10 25.09 -31.75
C ILE A 42 -1.63 25.15 -32.21
N PRO A 43 -0.66 24.72 -31.39
CA PRO A 43 0.74 24.69 -31.78
C PRO A 43 0.96 23.76 -32.99
N LEU A 44 1.71 24.23 -33.99
CA LEU A 44 2.02 23.45 -35.20
C LEU A 44 2.71 22.12 -34.87
N GLN A 45 3.46 22.06 -33.78
CA GLN A 45 4.15 20.86 -33.28
C GLN A 45 3.18 19.79 -32.78
N ALA A 46 1.96 20.17 -32.35
CA ALA A 46 0.92 19.27 -31.90
C ALA A 46 0.07 18.71 -33.05
N CYS A 47 0.12 19.32 -34.22
CA CYS A 47 -0.73 18.94 -35.36
C CYS A 47 -0.23 17.61 -35.98
N SER A 48 -1.07 16.59 -36.01
CA SER A 48 -0.83 15.33 -36.68
C SER A 48 -1.45 15.35 -38.10
N GLY A 49 -0.61 15.39 -39.15
CA GLY A 49 -1.01 15.22 -40.54
C GLY A 49 -0.89 16.48 -41.41
N ARG A 50 -0.36 16.29 -42.63
CA ARG A 50 -0.31 17.34 -43.65
C ARG A 50 -1.69 17.55 -44.27
N TYR A 51 -2.01 18.82 -44.45
CA TYR A 51 -3.16 19.34 -45.20
C TYR A 51 -3.46 18.57 -46.49
N TYR A 52 -4.62 17.95 -46.59
CA TYR A 52 -5.34 17.73 -47.82
C TYR A 52 -6.87 17.79 -47.55
N GLY A 53 -7.49 18.87 -47.93
CA GLY A 53 -8.91 18.96 -48.18
C GLY A 53 -9.82 19.56 -47.10
N ASP A 54 -9.59 19.34 -45.82
CA ASP A 54 -10.34 19.93 -44.71
C ASP A 54 -9.50 20.97 -43.95
N ARG A 55 -10.03 22.14 -43.72
CA ARG A 55 -9.37 23.25 -42.97
C ARG A 55 -9.24 22.98 -41.46
N MET A 56 -9.49 21.76 -40.98
CA MET A 56 -9.49 21.44 -39.57
C MET A 56 -8.13 20.89 -39.11
N LEU A 57 -7.61 21.44 -38.03
CA LEU A 57 -6.40 20.97 -37.36
C LEU A 57 -6.72 19.72 -36.54
N ARG A 58 -5.81 18.76 -36.52
CA ARG A 58 -5.93 17.51 -35.74
C ARG A 58 -4.82 17.43 -34.72
N PHE A 59 -5.17 17.12 -33.48
CA PHE A 59 -4.19 16.90 -32.42
C PHE A 59 -4.64 15.81 -31.45
N THR A 60 -3.71 15.34 -30.61
CA THR A 60 -3.98 14.32 -29.58
C THR A 60 -4.33 15.01 -28.28
N ALA A 61 -5.48 14.67 -27.71
CA ALA A 61 -5.90 15.07 -26.38
C ALA A 61 -5.85 13.87 -25.44
N VAL A 62 -5.31 14.07 -24.25
CA VAL A 62 -5.11 13.04 -23.23
C VAL A 62 -5.77 13.45 -21.94
N GLY A 63 -6.64 12.61 -21.41
CA GLY A 63 -7.38 12.91 -20.18
C GLY A 63 -8.22 11.77 -19.68
N TYR A 64 -9.04 12.06 -18.71
CA TYR A 64 -9.96 11.09 -18.11
C TYR A 64 -11.40 11.42 -18.52
N GLU A 65 -12.23 10.38 -18.70
CA GLU A 65 -13.65 10.53 -19.04
C GLU A 65 -13.92 11.35 -20.31
N LEU A 66 -12.92 11.52 -21.19
CA LEU A 66 -13.14 12.27 -22.43
C LEU A 66 -14.18 11.56 -23.28
N PRO A 67 -15.26 12.26 -23.71
CA PRO A 67 -16.28 11.67 -24.56
C PRO A 67 -15.71 11.16 -25.88
N ARG A 68 -16.05 9.91 -26.21
CA ARG A 68 -15.54 9.19 -27.38
C ARG A 68 -16.63 9.08 -28.45
N THR A 69 -17.34 10.18 -28.68
CA THR A 69 -18.42 10.25 -29.64
C THR A 69 -18.32 11.51 -30.49
N LYS A 70 -18.72 11.40 -31.76
CA LYS A 70 -18.82 12.54 -32.68
C LYS A 70 -20.10 13.34 -32.45
N ALA A 71 -20.94 12.89 -31.53
CA ALA A 71 -22.26 13.46 -31.29
C ALA A 71 -22.24 14.77 -30.51
N VAL A 72 -21.13 15.09 -29.83
CA VAL A 72 -20.97 16.29 -29.03
C VAL A 72 -19.71 17.05 -29.42
N GLU A 73 -19.82 18.38 -29.38
CA GLU A 73 -18.66 19.25 -29.43
C GLU A 73 -18.12 19.40 -28.00
N LEU A 74 -16.80 19.37 -27.86
CA LEU A 74 -16.13 19.51 -26.57
C LEU A 74 -15.44 20.87 -26.49
N GLU A 75 -15.50 21.49 -25.34
CA GLU A 75 -14.62 22.62 -25.00
C GLU A 75 -13.54 22.07 -24.04
N LEU A 76 -12.27 22.20 -24.44
CA LEU A 76 -11.12 21.65 -23.73
C LEU A 76 -10.25 22.77 -23.18
N ASP A 77 -9.84 22.61 -21.90
CA ASP A 77 -8.79 23.40 -21.27
C ASP A 77 -7.65 22.45 -20.89
N GLY A 78 -6.40 22.89 -21.08
CA GLY A 78 -5.28 22.03 -20.73
C GLY A 78 -3.91 22.65 -21.05
N GLU A 79 -2.88 21.90 -20.71
CA GLU A 79 -1.50 22.25 -20.96
C GLU A 79 -0.89 21.41 -22.10
N TRP A 80 -0.10 22.03 -22.95
CA TRP A 80 0.64 21.33 -24.00
C TRP A 80 1.87 20.68 -23.42
N VAL A 81 1.98 19.36 -23.56
CA VAL A 81 3.06 18.55 -22.98
C VAL A 81 3.75 17.76 -24.08
N GLU A 82 5.08 17.82 -24.10
CA GLU A 82 5.87 16.94 -24.93
C GLU A 82 5.93 15.54 -24.31
N SER A 83 5.45 14.55 -25.03
CA SER A 83 5.50 13.14 -24.63
C SER A 83 6.37 12.35 -25.61
N LYS A 84 6.71 11.13 -25.24
CA LYS A 84 7.42 10.23 -26.15
C LYS A 84 6.65 9.87 -27.44
N TYR A 85 5.38 10.27 -27.53
CA TYR A 85 4.51 10.08 -28.70
C TYR A 85 4.25 11.39 -29.46
N GLY A 86 4.98 12.47 -29.15
CA GLY A 86 4.82 13.78 -29.71
C GLY A 86 4.15 14.77 -28.74
N TYR A 87 3.89 15.97 -29.26
CA TYR A 87 3.27 17.07 -28.53
C TYR A 87 1.77 16.83 -28.45
N GLN A 88 1.20 16.84 -27.25
CA GLN A 88 -0.19 16.50 -26.99
C GLN A 88 -0.81 17.44 -25.95
N LEU A 89 -2.13 17.63 -25.99
CA LEU A 89 -2.84 18.41 -25.00
C LEU A 89 -3.15 17.51 -23.79
N GLN A 90 -2.56 17.80 -22.65
CA GLN A 90 -2.96 17.23 -21.36
C GLN A 90 -4.20 17.97 -20.89
N VAL A 91 -5.37 17.37 -21.09
CA VAL A 91 -6.66 17.98 -20.75
C VAL A 91 -6.77 18.05 -19.23
N GLU A 92 -6.93 19.25 -18.72
CA GLU A 92 -7.19 19.55 -17.31
C GLU A 92 -8.69 19.65 -17.04
N GLN A 93 -9.42 20.25 -17.99
CA GLN A 93 -10.87 20.43 -17.92
C GLN A 93 -11.47 20.19 -19.30
N TRP A 94 -12.69 19.73 -19.30
CA TRP A 94 -13.50 19.64 -20.51
C TRP A 94 -14.98 19.80 -20.15
N GLN A 95 -15.74 20.33 -21.06
CA GLN A 95 -17.20 20.36 -21.00
C GLN A 95 -17.80 19.99 -22.36
N GLU A 96 -18.94 19.32 -22.31
CA GLU A 96 -19.73 19.10 -23.50
C GLU A 96 -20.53 20.35 -23.83
N ILE A 97 -20.44 20.79 -25.05
CA ILE A 97 -21.32 21.82 -25.57
C ILE A 97 -22.61 21.11 -25.98
N VAL A 98 -23.62 21.21 -25.12
CA VAL A 98 -24.91 20.57 -25.36
C VAL A 98 -25.59 21.28 -26.55
N PRO A 99 -25.87 20.57 -27.65
CA PRO A 99 -26.48 21.19 -28.81
C PRO A 99 -27.91 21.61 -28.50
N GLN A 100 -28.26 22.80 -28.92
CA GLN A 100 -29.66 23.30 -28.86
C GLN A 100 -30.47 23.03 -30.12
N THR A 101 -29.84 22.37 -31.10
CA THR A 101 -30.50 21.99 -32.37
C THR A 101 -31.04 20.56 -32.29
N ALA A 102 -32.11 20.26 -32.99
CA ALA A 102 -32.74 18.93 -33.03
C ALA A 102 -31.72 17.84 -33.41
N ASP A 103 -30.90 18.06 -34.43
CA ASP A 103 -29.87 17.12 -34.88
C ASP A 103 -28.79 16.87 -33.80
N GLY A 104 -28.43 17.91 -33.06
CA GLY A 104 -27.46 17.80 -31.97
C GLY A 104 -28.02 17.08 -30.75
N LEU A 105 -29.30 17.33 -30.40
CA LEU A 105 -30.01 16.59 -29.33
C LEU A 105 -30.14 15.12 -29.66
N LEU A 106 -30.42 14.80 -30.91
CA LEU A 106 -30.54 13.43 -31.42
C LEU A 106 -29.18 12.70 -31.31
N ALA A 107 -28.12 13.37 -31.75
CA ALA A 107 -26.76 12.84 -31.65
C ALA A 107 -26.35 12.64 -30.19
N TYR A 108 -26.67 13.57 -29.28
CA TYR A 108 -26.38 13.51 -27.85
C TYR A 108 -27.10 12.33 -27.20
N LEU A 109 -28.42 12.23 -27.34
CA LEU A 109 -29.20 11.15 -26.71
C LEU A 109 -28.88 9.79 -27.27
N GLY A 110 -28.61 9.68 -28.58
CA GLY A 110 -28.25 8.43 -29.27
C GLY A 110 -26.81 7.97 -29.08
N SER A 111 -25.96 8.78 -28.40
CA SER A 111 -24.52 8.54 -28.24
C SER A 111 -24.18 7.35 -27.33
N GLY A 112 -25.14 6.83 -26.55
CA GLY A 112 -24.92 5.80 -25.52
C GLY A 112 -24.42 6.36 -24.18
N LEU A 113 -24.34 7.68 -24.01
CA LEU A 113 -23.98 8.34 -22.75
C LEU A 113 -25.06 8.17 -21.68
N ILE A 114 -26.34 8.06 -22.12
CA ILE A 114 -27.48 7.83 -21.22
C ILE A 114 -27.94 6.39 -21.36
N LYS A 115 -27.79 5.63 -20.30
CA LYS A 115 -28.20 4.23 -20.26
C LYS A 115 -29.71 4.12 -20.50
N GLY A 116 -30.11 3.25 -21.40
CA GLY A 116 -31.52 3.08 -21.74
C GLY A 116 -32.00 3.88 -22.95
N ILE A 117 -31.25 4.85 -23.48
CA ILE A 117 -31.56 5.58 -24.70
C ILE A 117 -30.60 5.10 -25.81
N GLY A 118 -31.16 4.34 -26.79
CA GLY A 118 -30.44 4.01 -28.01
C GLY A 118 -30.80 4.98 -29.17
N PRO A 119 -30.11 4.89 -30.33
CA PRO A 119 -30.31 5.82 -31.44
C PRO A 119 -31.79 5.96 -31.88
N LYS A 120 -32.52 4.86 -31.99
CA LYS A 120 -33.94 4.87 -32.35
C LYS A 120 -34.81 5.50 -31.26
N THR A 121 -34.55 5.24 -30.00
CA THR A 121 -35.28 5.85 -28.89
C THR A 121 -34.98 7.33 -28.81
N ALA A 122 -33.76 7.76 -29.13
CA ALA A 122 -33.38 9.19 -29.21
C ALA A 122 -34.15 9.90 -30.34
N GLU A 123 -34.29 9.25 -31.53
CA GLU A 123 -35.10 9.77 -32.64
C GLU A 123 -36.55 10.00 -32.21
N ASP A 124 -37.17 9.03 -31.58
CA ASP A 124 -38.57 9.09 -31.13
C ASP A 124 -38.75 10.19 -30.04
N ILE A 125 -37.79 10.33 -29.12
CA ILE A 125 -37.81 11.37 -28.06
C ILE A 125 -37.70 12.78 -28.67
N VAL A 126 -36.69 13.00 -29.53
CA VAL A 126 -36.48 14.32 -30.16
C VAL A 126 -37.57 14.68 -31.12
N ALA A 127 -38.15 13.72 -31.88
CA ALA A 127 -39.29 13.94 -32.75
C ALA A 127 -40.55 14.34 -31.98
N THR A 128 -40.72 13.84 -30.75
CA THR A 128 -41.89 14.13 -29.89
C THR A 128 -41.77 15.44 -29.15
N PHE A 129 -40.59 15.75 -28.60
CA PHE A 129 -40.40 16.85 -27.67
C PHE A 129 -39.56 18.00 -28.25
N GLY A 130 -38.86 17.79 -29.36
CA GLY A 130 -38.08 18.84 -30.03
C GLY A 130 -37.04 19.50 -29.11
N PRO A 131 -36.98 20.87 -29.13
CA PRO A 131 -36.05 21.62 -28.28
C PRO A 131 -36.27 21.45 -26.77
N ASP A 132 -37.49 21.09 -26.35
CA ASP A 132 -37.84 20.92 -24.94
C ASP A 132 -37.38 19.58 -24.35
N THR A 133 -36.74 18.72 -25.14
CA THR A 133 -36.28 17.37 -24.72
C THR A 133 -35.46 17.40 -23.41
N LEU A 134 -34.53 18.33 -23.29
CA LEU A 134 -33.69 18.42 -22.07
C LEU A 134 -34.49 18.92 -20.87
N ASN A 135 -35.41 19.87 -21.08
CA ASN A 135 -36.28 20.36 -20.02
C ASN A 135 -37.20 19.25 -19.49
N ILE A 136 -37.69 18.37 -20.39
CA ILE A 136 -38.48 17.19 -20.01
C ILE A 136 -37.66 16.19 -19.23
N LEU A 137 -36.41 15.89 -19.66
CA LEU A 137 -35.51 15.01 -18.92
C LEU A 137 -35.15 15.58 -17.55
N ASP A 138 -35.06 16.91 -17.40
CA ASP A 138 -34.73 17.58 -16.17
C ASP A 138 -35.91 17.69 -15.18
N ASN A 139 -37.11 17.96 -15.67
CA ASN A 139 -38.22 18.39 -14.83
C ASN A 139 -39.47 17.51 -14.91
N GLU A 140 -39.67 16.79 -16.02
CA GLU A 140 -40.89 16.01 -16.28
C GLU A 140 -40.57 14.67 -16.98
N PRO A 141 -39.64 13.84 -16.44
CA PRO A 141 -39.17 12.62 -17.11
C PRO A 141 -40.30 11.58 -17.36
N GLU A 142 -41.37 11.64 -16.59
CA GLU A 142 -42.54 10.78 -16.73
C GLU A 142 -43.21 10.90 -18.14
N LYS A 143 -43.04 12.06 -18.80
CA LYS A 143 -43.54 12.24 -20.17
C LYS A 143 -42.86 11.32 -21.19
N LEU A 144 -41.65 10.79 -20.86
CA LEU A 144 -40.96 9.82 -21.71
C LEU A 144 -41.71 8.47 -21.81
N LEU A 145 -42.62 8.18 -20.90
CA LEU A 145 -43.48 6.97 -20.99
C LEU A 145 -44.43 7.00 -22.23
N GLN A 146 -44.64 8.16 -22.86
CA GLN A 146 -45.38 8.27 -24.10
C GLN A 146 -44.59 7.71 -25.30
N ILE A 147 -43.30 7.53 -25.18
CA ILE A 147 -42.43 7.01 -26.24
C ILE A 147 -42.49 5.49 -26.25
N ARG A 148 -42.76 4.94 -27.43
CA ARG A 148 -42.87 3.50 -27.62
C ARG A 148 -41.55 2.79 -27.26
N GLY A 149 -41.63 1.88 -26.28
CA GLY A 149 -40.48 1.08 -25.83
C GLY A 149 -39.75 1.67 -24.61
N ILE A 150 -40.25 2.75 -23.99
CA ILE A 150 -39.87 3.20 -22.65
C ILE A 150 -40.90 2.66 -21.66
N THR A 151 -40.51 1.75 -20.82
CA THR A 151 -41.27 1.20 -19.68
C THR A 151 -40.85 1.91 -18.39
N GLU A 152 -41.66 1.78 -17.31
CA GLU A 152 -41.31 2.36 -16.00
C GLU A 152 -39.91 1.94 -15.51
N GLY A 153 -39.51 0.67 -15.69
CA GLY A 153 -38.18 0.19 -15.35
C GLY A 153 -37.08 0.85 -16.18
N LYS A 154 -37.32 1.05 -17.49
CA LYS A 154 -36.37 1.71 -18.39
C LYS A 154 -36.32 3.21 -18.14
N LEU A 155 -37.44 3.83 -17.76
CA LEU A 155 -37.51 5.23 -17.36
C LEU A 155 -36.60 5.48 -16.13
N LYS A 156 -36.67 4.61 -15.13
CA LYS A 156 -35.83 4.68 -13.95
C LYS A 156 -34.33 4.59 -14.28
N ASP A 157 -33.95 3.66 -15.17
CA ASP A 157 -32.54 3.56 -15.64
C ASP A 157 -32.10 4.84 -16.37
N ILE A 158 -32.98 5.47 -17.15
CA ILE A 158 -32.74 6.72 -17.86
C ILE A 158 -32.56 7.88 -16.86
N GLU A 159 -33.47 8.00 -15.90
CA GLU A 159 -33.43 9.04 -14.87
C GLU A 159 -32.14 8.96 -14.03
N GLU A 160 -31.80 7.77 -13.55
CA GLU A 160 -30.60 7.55 -12.76
C GLU A 160 -29.34 7.90 -13.56
N SER A 161 -29.22 7.43 -14.80
CA SER A 161 -28.04 7.67 -15.64
C SER A 161 -27.93 9.14 -16.08
N TYR A 162 -29.05 9.80 -16.37
CA TYR A 162 -29.07 11.21 -16.73
C TYR A 162 -28.74 12.13 -15.53
N ALA A 163 -29.31 11.81 -14.36
CA ALA A 163 -29.01 12.54 -13.10
C ALA A 163 -27.53 12.40 -12.74
N GLU A 164 -26.95 11.20 -12.85
CA GLU A 164 -25.54 10.97 -12.63
C GLU A 164 -24.66 11.83 -13.54
N SER A 165 -24.95 11.83 -14.82
CA SER A 165 -24.22 12.60 -15.83
C SER A 165 -24.28 14.12 -15.54
N ARG A 166 -25.43 14.61 -15.08
CA ARG A 166 -25.65 16.02 -14.72
C ARG A 166 -24.87 16.44 -13.47
N VAL A 167 -24.85 15.59 -12.43
CA VAL A 167 -24.12 15.86 -11.18
C VAL A 167 -22.61 15.88 -11.44
N LEU A 168 -22.11 14.93 -12.23
CA LEU A 168 -20.69 14.91 -12.61
C LEU A 168 -20.27 16.17 -13.39
N ARG A 169 -21.10 16.63 -14.34
CA ARG A 169 -20.85 17.89 -15.07
C ARG A 169 -20.77 19.10 -14.13
N ASN A 170 -21.74 19.23 -13.20
CA ASN A 170 -21.77 20.31 -12.23
C ASN A 170 -20.54 20.25 -11.31
N LEU A 171 -20.16 19.05 -10.87
CA LEU A 171 -19.00 18.82 -10.04
C LEU A 171 -17.70 19.22 -10.76
N MET A 172 -17.57 18.86 -12.03
CA MET A 172 -16.39 19.19 -12.85
C MET A 172 -16.30 20.69 -13.12
N SER A 173 -17.44 21.36 -13.39
CA SER A 173 -17.49 22.82 -13.54
C SER A 173 -17.07 23.55 -12.27
N LEU A 174 -17.46 23.04 -11.08
CA LEU A 174 -17.07 23.62 -9.79
C LEU A 174 -15.60 23.37 -9.44
N LEU A 175 -15.08 22.20 -9.82
CA LEU A 175 -13.73 21.76 -9.48
C LEU A 175 -12.67 22.18 -10.52
N GLY A 176 -13.10 22.57 -11.70
CA GLY A 176 -12.26 22.95 -12.81
C GLY A 176 -11.20 24.02 -12.46
N PRO A 177 -11.55 25.15 -11.84
CA PRO A 177 -10.58 26.18 -11.45
C PRO A 177 -9.46 25.70 -10.52
N PHE A 178 -9.60 24.49 -9.96
CA PHE A 178 -8.68 23.92 -8.97
C PHE A 178 -7.76 22.82 -9.53
N LYS A 179 -7.73 22.63 -10.85
CA LYS A 179 -6.93 21.60 -11.52
C LYS A 179 -7.22 20.17 -10.97
N ILE A 180 -8.50 19.90 -10.68
CA ILE A 180 -8.93 18.56 -10.21
C ILE A 180 -9.30 17.74 -11.44
N THR A 181 -8.64 16.60 -11.57
CA THR A 181 -8.87 15.70 -12.71
C THR A 181 -10.27 15.06 -12.65
N PRO A 182 -10.88 14.76 -13.80
CA PRO A 182 -12.17 14.06 -13.87
C PRO A 182 -12.21 12.73 -13.10
N ALA A 183 -11.11 11.96 -13.10
CA ALA A 183 -11.01 10.75 -12.29
C ALA A 183 -11.17 11.03 -10.78
N THR A 184 -10.75 12.21 -10.36
CA THR A 184 -10.87 12.66 -8.97
C THR A 184 -12.31 13.10 -8.67
N ALA A 185 -12.98 13.79 -9.61
CA ALA A 185 -14.39 14.15 -9.51
C ALA A 185 -15.29 12.91 -9.45
N LEU A 186 -14.98 11.89 -10.25
CA LEU A 186 -15.67 10.61 -10.21
C LEU A 186 -15.54 9.91 -8.84
N LYS A 187 -14.36 9.93 -8.23
CA LYS A 187 -14.17 9.40 -6.86
C LYS A 187 -15.01 10.14 -5.82
N ILE A 188 -15.12 11.47 -5.94
CA ILE A 188 -15.98 12.27 -5.06
C ILE A 188 -17.44 11.82 -5.23
N TYR A 189 -17.90 11.69 -6.47
CA TYR A 189 -19.25 11.22 -6.75
C TYR A 189 -19.51 9.81 -6.23
N GLN A 190 -18.58 8.87 -6.42
CA GLN A 190 -18.70 7.49 -5.94
C GLN A 190 -18.81 7.40 -4.42
N ASN A 191 -18.18 8.32 -3.67
CA ASN A 191 -18.23 8.32 -2.21
C ASN A 191 -19.44 9.06 -1.63
N PHE A 192 -19.86 10.17 -2.24
CA PHE A 192 -20.91 11.03 -1.69
C PHE A 192 -22.21 11.05 -2.51
N GLY A 193 -22.21 10.38 -3.67
CA GLY A 193 -23.38 10.36 -4.57
C GLY A 193 -23.81 11.74 -5.01
N PRO A 194 -25.12 11.96 -5.25
CA PRO A 194 -25.68 13.23 -5.69
C PRO A 194 -25.43 14.41 -4.75
N ALA A 195 -25.19 14.14 -3.47
CA ALA A 195 -24.95 15.18 -2.44
C ALA A 195 -23.55 15.81 -2.54
N CYS A 196 -22.66 15.29 -3.38
CA CYS A 196 -21.25 15.74 -3.48
C CYS A 196 -21.10 17.25 -3.75
N VAL A 197 -21.99 17.83 -4.54
CA VAL A 197 -21.97 19.28 -4.86
C VAL A 197 -22.32 20.13 -3.63
N ASP A 198 -23.29 19.70 -2.83
CA ASP A 198 -23.68 20.37 -1.59
C ASP A 198 -22.61 20.24 -0.51
N ILE A 199 -21.98 19.08 -0.41
CA ILE A 199 -20.85 18.84 0.50
C ILE A 199 -19.69 19.76 0.14
N LEU A 200 -19.34 19.88 -1.14
CA LEU A 200 -18.31 20.81 -1.59
C LEU A 200 -18.57 22.26 -1.19
N LYS A 201 -19.84 22.67 -1.21
CA LYS A 201 -20.23 24.04 -0.86
C LYS A 201 -20.34 24.28 0.64
N LYS A 202 -20.84 23.31 1.41
CA LYS A 202 -21.15 23.45 2.84
C LYS A 202 -20.04 22.95 3.74
N CYS A 203 -19.51 21.74 3.45
CA CYS A 203 -18.54 21.03 4.29
C CYS A 203 -17.35 20.50 3.46
N PRO A 204 -16.57 21.35 2.76
CA PRO A 204 -15.57 20.92 1.80
C PRO A 204 -14.48 20.03 2.42
N TYR A 205 -14.22 20.14 3.72
CA TYR A 205 -13.21 19.34 4.40
C TYR A 205 -13.64 17.87 4.64
N ASP A 206 -14.93 17.53 4.44
CA ASP A 206 -15.38 16.13 4.43
C ASP A 206 -14.76 15.34 3.27
N LEU A 207 -14.32 16.01 2.21
CA LEU A 207 -13.52 15.42 1.14
C LEU A 207 -12.22 14.79 1.61
N CYS A 208 -11.68 15.20 2.75
CA CYS A 208 -10.47 14.61 3.33
C CYS A 208 -10.65 13.14 3.72
N GLN A 209 -11.88 12.63 3.78
CA GLN A 209 -12.19 11.21 4.01
C GLN A 209 -11.91 10.34 2.77
N ILE A 210 -11.85 10.95 1.58
CA ILE A 210 -11.61 10.22 0.33
C ILE A 210 -10.11 9.97 0.15
N SER A 211 -9.74 8.72 -0.15
CA SER A 211 -8.36 8.35 -0.47
C SER A 211 -7.80 9.18 -1.64
N GLY A 212 -6.70 9.88 -1.40
CA GLY A 212 -6.06 10.78 -2.35
C GLY A 212 -6.47 12.27 -2.23
N PHE A 213 -7.42 12.60 -1.33
CA PHE A 213 -7.81 13.96 -0.98
C PHE A 213 -7.28 14.37 0.40
N GLY A 214 -5.99 14.49 0.54
CA GLY A 214 -5.41 15.01 1.78
C GLY A 214 -5.77 16.48 2.02
N PHE A 215 -5.80 16.87 3.30
CA PHE A 215 -6.13 18.23 3.76
C PHE A 215 -5.46 19.34 2.93
N LYS A 216 -4.16 19.21 2.63
CA LYS A 216 -3.41 20.24 1.87
C LYS A 216 -4.03 20.54 0.51
N ARG A 217 -4.58 19.55 -0.16
CA ARG A 217 -5.23 19.69 -1.46
C ARG A 217 -6.59 20.37 -1.32
N VAL A 218 -7.41 19.88 -0.38
CA VAL A 218 -8.72 20.46 -0.08
C VAL A 218 -8.59 21.90 0.41
N ASP A 219 -7.68 22.16 1.35
CA ASP A 219 -7.41 23.50 1.86
C ASP A 219 -6.93 24.47 0.77
N GLY A 220 -6.12 23.98 -0.18
CA GLY A 220 -5.70 24.75 -1.34
C GLY A 220 -6.86 25.15 -2.26
N ILE A 221 -7.89 24.32 -2.37
CA ILE A 221 -9.13 24.61 -3.10
C ILE A 221 -9.97 25.66 -2.34
N VAL A 222 -10.30 25.34 -1.09
CA VAL A 222 -11.21 26.16 -0.28
C VAL A 222 -10.71 27.59 -0.09
N ARG A 223 -9.41 27.77 0.17
CA ARG A 223 -8.81 29.11 0.34
C ARG A 223 -8.89 30.01 -0.91
N LYS A 224 -9.05 29.44 -2.10
CA LYS A 224 -9.23 30.18 -3.33
C LYS A 224 -10.68 30.60 -3.57
N THR A 225 -11.64 29.84 -3.03
CA THR A 225 -13.10 30.11 -3.18
C THR A 225 -13.70 30.83 -1.99
N ASP A 226 -13.23 30.52 -0.80
CA ASP A 226 -13.81 30.98 0.46
C ASP A 226 -12.69 31.23 1.47
N ASN A 227 -12.47 32.51 1.80
CA ASN A 227 -11.35 32.93 2.66
C ASN A 227 -11.64 32.70 4.18
N ARG A 228 -12.36 31.66 4.55
CA ARG A 228 -12.67 31.33 5.96
C ARG A 228 -11.48 30.63 6.66
N LEU A 229 -10.36 31.35 6.81
CA LEU A 229 -9.11 30.80 7.36
C LEU A 229 -9.25 30.30 8.80
N HIS A 230 -10.15 30.89 9.59
CA HIS A 230 -10.39 30.58 11.01
C HIS A 230 -11.62 29.68 11.24
N SER A 231 -12.22 29.11 10.20
CA SER A 231 -13.40 28.26 10.38
C SER A 231 -13.09 26.98 11.19
N ALA A 232 -14.01 26.61 12.06
CA ALA A 232 -13.89 25.40 12.87
C ALA A 232 -13.77 24.13 12.00
N GLU A 233 -14.42 24.11 10.82
CA GLU A 233 -14.34 22.99 9.86
C GLU A 233 -12.95 22.83 9.28
N ARG A 234 -12.29 23.94 8.93
CA ARG A 234 -10.90 23.92 8.47
C ARG A 234 -9.97 23.38 9.56
N ILE A 235 -10.14 23.85 10.79
CA ILE A 235 -9.33 23.39 11.94
C ILE A 235 -9.59 21.91 12.23
N LYS A 236 -10.86 21.46 12.23
CA LYS A 236 -11.22 20.02 12.36
C LYS A 236 -10.55 19.16 11.31
N GLY A 237 -10.64 19.56 10.04
CA GLY A 237 -10.00 18.85 8.93
C GLY A 237 -8.48 18.75 9.09
N ALA A 238 -7.84 19.84 9.57
CA ALA A 238 -6.41 19.84 9.86
C ALA A 238 -6.02 18.93 11.02
N VAL A 239 -6.78 18.93 12.12
CA VAL A 239 -6.56 18.04 13.28
C VAL A 239 -6.62 16.57 12.86
N LEU A 240 -7.70 16.17 12.15
CA LEU A 240 -7.86 14.78 11.69
C LEU A 240 -6.75 14.37 10.70
N TYR A 241 -6.37 15.27 9.80
CA TYR A 241 -5.27 15.04 8.89
C TYR A 241 -3.93 14.90 9.61
N THR A 242 -3.67 15.69 10.64
CA THR A 242 -2.42 15.62 11.43
C THR A 242 -2.32 14.27 12.16
N LEU A 243 -3.41 13.79 12.74
CA LEU A 243 -3.46 12.45 13.36
C LEU A 243 -3.21 11.34 12.33
N GLU A 244 -3.82 11.43 11.15
CA GLU A 244 -3.65 10.45 10.08
C GLU A 244 -2.25 10.51 9.45
N ASP A 245 -1.68 11.72 9.28
CA ASP A 245 -0.31 11.90 8.80
C ASP A 245 0.71 11.30 9.77
N ALA A 246 0.54 11.49 11.07
CA ALA A 246 1.35 10.88 12.12
C ALA A 246 1.20 9.35 12.12
N ARG A 247 -0.02 8.83 11.90
CA ARG A 247 -0.29 7.39 11.77
C ARG A 247 0.41 6.80 10.54
N SER A 248 0.23 7.41 9.39
CA SER A 248 0.68 6.85 8.11
C SER A 248 2.18 6.99 7.87
N LYS A 249 2.81 8.10 8.30
CA LYS A 249 4.24 8.36 8.07
C LYS A 249 5.13 7.86 9.18
N SER A 250 4.71 8.06 10.44
CA SER A 250 5.53 7.76 11.62
C SER A 250 5.08 6.53 12.38
N GLY A 251 3.93 5.96 12.02
CA GLY A 251 3.37 4.78 12.67
C GLY A 251 2.83 5.05 14.09
N HIS A 252 2.56 6.31 14.44
CA HIS A 252 1.98 6.68 15.74
C HIS A 252 0.50 6.32 15.78
N LEU A 253 0.02 5.80 16.92
CA LEU A 253 -1.42 5.57 17.13
C LEU A 253 -2.09 6.82 17.71
N PHE A 254 -1.34 7.68 18.37
CA PHE A 254 -1.80 8.94 18.97
C PHE A 254 -0.72 10.00 18.90
N LEU A 255 -1.13 11.23 19.16
CA LEU A 255 -0.20 12.32 19.47
C LEU A 255 -0.47 12.87 20.87
N PRO A 256 0.55 13.30 21.61
CA PRO A 256 0.39 14.17 22.78
C PRO A 256 -0.36 15.44 22.39
N SER A 257 -1.20 15.96 23.30
CA SER A 257 -2.04 17.15 23.01
C SER A 257 -1.23 18.34 22.50
N GLU A 258 -0.08 18.60 23.12
CA GLU A 258 0.81 19.70 22.75
C GLU A 258 1.38 19.53 21.33
N ASP A 259 1.81 18.32 20.98
CA ASP A 259 2.37 18.02 19.67
C ASP A 259 1.28 18.11 18.59
N LEU A 260 0.07 17.60 18.85
CA LEU A 260 -1.06 17.71 17.93
C LEU A 260 -1.40 19.16 17.62
N VAL A 261 -1.50 20.02 18.65
CA VAL A 261 -1.77 21.45 18.48
C VAL A 261 -0.66 22.11 17.67
N LYS A 262 0.60 21.84 18.01
CA LYS A 262 1.77 22.40 17.33
C LYS A 262 1.83 22.00 15.85
N GLU A 263 1.69 20.72 15.54
CA GLU A 263 1.74 20.25 14.16
C GLU A 263 0.54 20.71 13.34
N THR A 264 -0.65 20.77 13.95
CA THR A 264 -1.85 21.35 13.33
C THR A 264 -1.65 22.81 12.99
N LEU A 265 -1.08 23.60 13.89
CA LEU A 265 -0.77 25.02 13.63
C LEU A 265 0.25 25.19 12.51
N LEU A 266 1.29 24.36 12.47
CA LEU A 266 2.25 24.37 11.37
C LEU A 266 1.56 24.07 10.03
N LEU A 267 0.67 23.08 10.00
CA LEU A 267 -0.09 22.72 8.80
C LEU A 267 -1.02 23.85 8.32
N LEU A 268 -1.80 24.45 9.23
CA LEU A 268 -2.76 25.52 8.94
C LEU A 268 -2.09 26.81 8.48
N ASN A 269 -0.94 27.14 9.07
CA ASN A 269 -0.27 28.42 8.89
C ASN A 269 0.85 28.40 7.82
N ALA A 270 1.32 27.20 7.42
CA ALA A 270 2.35 27.11 6.37
C ALA A 270 2.00 27.84 5.06
N PRO A 271 0.75 27.79 4.56
CA PRO A 271 0.38 28.49 3.34
C PRO A 271 -0.06 29.95 3.55
N ILE A 272 0.02 30.51 4.78
CA ILE A 272 -0.44 31.86 5.13
C ILE A 272 0.76 32.78 5.37
N PRO A 273 1.08 33.67 4.43
CA PRO A 273 2.24 34.56 4.54
C PRO A 273 2.02 35.70 5.58
N ILE A 274 0.78 36.18 5.74
CA ILE A 274 0.43 37.33 6.60
C ILE A 274 0.25 36.84 8.05
N PRO A 275 1.09 37.26 9.01
CA PRO A 275 1.04 36.81 10.40
C PRO A 275 -0.31 37.03 11.09
N GLU A 276 -0.98 38.17 10.82
CA GLU A 276 -2.25 38.57 11.43
C GLU A 276 -3.43 37.66 11.01
N GLN A 277 -3.30 36.99 9.88
CA GLN A 277 -4.29 36.04 9.35
C GLN A 277 -4.05 34.59 9.79
N ARG A 278 -3.01 34.35 10.59
CA ARG A 278 -2.68 32.99 11.07
C ARG A 278 -3.62 32.58 12.18
N VAL A 279 -4.00 31.30 12.13
CA VAL A 279 -4.76 30.64 13.20
C VAL A 279 -3.90 30.57 14.46
N ARG A 280 -4.50 30.87 15.62
CA ARG A 280 -3.84 30.86 16.92
C ARG A 280 -4.05 29.54 17.64
N ALA A 281 -3.21 29.27 18.64
CA ALA A 281 -3.25 28.04 19.43
C ALA A 281 -4.60 27.88 20.17
N GLU A 282 -5.16 28.97 20.67
CA GLU A 282 -6.41 28.96 21.43
C GLU A 282 -7.60 28.51 20.55
N GLU A 283 -7.61 28.87 19.26
CA GLU A 283 -8.65 28.47 18.31
C GLU A 283 -8.58 26.97 18.02
N VAL A 284 -7.36 26.44 17.86
CA VAL A 284 -7.16 24.99 17.69
C VAL A 284 -7.55 24.23 18.96
N GLN A 285 -7.17 24.73 20.14
CA GLN A 285 -7.52 24.09 21.41
C GLN A 285 -9.02 24.10 21.67
N GLU A 286 -9.72 25.18 21.35
CA GLU A 286 -11.17 25.26 21.52
C GLU A 286 -11.88 24.30 20.55
N THR A 287 -11.47 24.30 19.27
CA THR A 287 -12.01 23.35 18.30
C THR A 287 -11.77 21.90 18.75
N LEU A 288 -10.58 21.61 19.25
CA LEU A 288 -10.21 20.29 19.76
C LEU A 288 -11.08 19.86 20.95
N ARG A 289 -11.38 20.77 21.89
CA ARG A 289 -12.32 20.48 22.99
C ARG A 289 -13.70 20.09 22.46
N GLN A 290 -14.20 20.81 21.46
CA GLN A 290 -15.49 20.47 20.82
C GLN A 290 -15.44 19.12 20.11
N MET A 291 -14.33 18.81 19.43
CA MET A 291 -14.14 17.50 18.79
C MET A 291 -14.13 16.35 19.79
N ILE A 292 -13.54 16.55 20.96
CA ILE A 292 -13.54 15.54 22.06
C ILE A 292 -14.96 15.38 22.62
N LEU A 293 -15.69 16.47 22.87
CA LEU A 293 -17.06 16.42 23.36
C LEU A 293 -18.02 15.70 22.39
N HIS A 294 -17.81 15.83 21.10
CA HIS A 294 -18.62 15.16 20.07
C HIS A 294 -18.08 13.79 19.64
N GLY A 295 -17.02 13.29 20.27
CA GLY A 295 -16.44 11.98 19.98
C GLY A 295 -15.69 11.88 18.64
N ALA A 296 -15.38 13.01 17.98
CA ALA A 296 -14.58 13.04 16.74
C ALA A 296 -13.07 12.82 17.01
N VAL A 297 -12.63 13.06 18.25
CA VAL A 297 -11.31 12.73 18.80
C VAL A 297 -11.50 12.12 20.16
N VAL A 298 -10.74 11.07 20.48
CA VAL A 298 -10.74 10.44 21.80
C VAL A 298 -9.54 10.90 22.60
N ALA A 299 -9.79 11.43 23.79
CA ALA A 299 -8.76 11.79 24.74
C ALA A 299 -8.57 10.67 25.78
N TYR A 300 -7.34 10.19 25.90
CA TYR A 300 -6.92 9.26 26.95
C TYR A 300 -5.69 9.79 27.65
N LYS A 301 -5.83 10.24 28.89
CA LYS A 301 -4.81 11.05 29.58
C LYS A 301 -4.49 12.32 28.77
N GLN A 302 -3.21 12.57 28.47
CA GLN A 302 -2.76 13.66 27.60
C GLN A 302 -2.64 13.26 26.10
N TYR A 303 -3.10 12.08 25.71
CA TYR A 303 -2.95 11.51 24.39
C TYR A 303 -4.25 11.59 23.61
N LEU A 304 -4.14 11.97 22.35
CA LEU A 304 -5.27 12.20 21.47
C LEU A 304 -5.24 11.24 20.28
N TYR A 305 -6.36 10.56 20.06
CA TYR A 305 -6.53 9.51 19.07
C TYR A 305 -7.67 9.84 18.10
N SER A 306 -7.61 9.30 16.89
CA SER A 306 -8.84 9.08 16.15
C SER A 306 -9.65 7.93 16.81
N PRO A 307 -11.01 7.99 16.81
CA PRO A 307 -11.84 6.99 17.50
C PRO A 307 -11.58 5.57 17.02
N ARG A 308 -11.40 5.39 15.72
CA ARG A 308 -11.11 4.08 15.11
C ARG A 308 -9.81 3.48 15.64
N VAL A 309 -8.74 4.27 15.71
CA VAL A 309 -7.42 3.80 16.16
C VAL A 309 -7.43 3.51 17.66
N PHE A 310 -8.11 4.34 18.44
CA PHE A 310 -8.32 4.09 19.87
C PHE A 310 -9.01 2.74 20.10
N GLY A 311 -10.13 2.47 19.39
CA GLY A 311 -10.84 1.20 19.47
C GLY A 311 -9.98 0.01 19.04
N GLN A 312 -9.15 0.16 17.99
CA GLN A 312 -8.24 -0.90 17.56
C GLN A 312 -7.25 -1.28 18.67
N GLU A 313 -6.62 -0.30 19.32
CA GLU A 313 -5.65 -0.56 20.37
C GLU A 313 -6.31 -1.11 21.64
N ASP A 314 -7.46 -0.56 22.05
CA ASP A 314 -8.19 -0.94 23.24
C ASP A 314 -8.75 -2.35 23.15
N ASP A 315 -9.44 -2.67 22.05
CA ASP A 315 -9.97 -4.02 21.77
C ASP A 315 -8.84 -5.06 21.76
N THR A 316 -7.72 -4.74 21.09
CA THR A 316 -6.57 -5.64 21.01
C THR A 316 -6.02 -5.93 22.41
N ALA A 317 -5.86 -4.89 23.26
CA ALA A 317 -5.37 -5.05 24.61
C ALA A 317 -6.32 -5.90 25.47
N ARG A 318 -7.63 -5.67 25.36
CA ARG A 318 -8.66 -6.43 26.08
C ARG A 318 -8.67 -7.90 25.67
N MET A 319 -8.70 -8.20 24.36
CA MET A 319 -8.69 -9.58 23.86
C MET A 319 -7.44 -10.36 24.26
N ILE A 320 -6.27 -9.69 24.28
CA ILE A 320 -5.01 -10.29 24.76
C ILE A 320 -5.09 -10.59 26.25
N ALA A 321 -5.58 -9.65 27.06
CA ALA A 321 -5.70 -9.84 28.51
C ALA A 321 -6.70 -10.93 28.86
N GLU A 322 -7.84 -11.01 28.18
CA GLU A 322 -8.81 -12.10 28.32
C GLU A 322 -8.17 -13.46 28.05
N ARG A 323 -7.36 -13.58 26.98
CA ARG A 323 -6.65 -14.80 26.63
C ARG A 323 -5.61 -15.19 27.68
N LEU A 324 -4.90 -14.22 28.23
CA LEU A 324 -3.92 -14.46 29.31
C LEU A 324 -4.59 -14.85 30.63
N ALA A 325 -5.80 -14.37 30.88
CA ALA A 325 -6.58 -14.72 32.06
C ALA A 325 -7.21 -16.13 31.96
N ASN A 326 -7.49 -16.61 30.75
CA ASN A 326 -7.95 -17.97 30.49
C ASN A 326 -6.78 -18.94 30.67
N ILE A 327 -6.68 -19.54 31.87
CA ILE A 327 -5.62 -20.52 32.18
C ILE A 327 -5.91 -21.78 31.36
N SER A 328 -5.09 -22.05 30.35
CA SER A 328 -5.04 -23.38 29.76
C SER A 328 -4.44 -24.36 30.81
N VAL A 329 -5.05 -25.52 30.96
CA VAL A 329 -4.44 -26.58 31.78
C VAL A 329 -3.07 -26.88 31.23
N ALA A 330 -2.05 -26.78 32.09
CA ALA A 330 -0.68 -27.13 31.71
C ALA A 330 -0.64 -28.63 31.37
N GLU A 331 -0.24 -28.94 30.14
CA GLU A 331 -0.14 -30.31 29.68
C GLU A 331 1.23 -30.91 30.07
N ASN A 332 1.26 -32.18 30.42
CA ASN A 332 2.53 -32.90 30.63
C ASN A 332 3.15 -33.18 29.26
N ILE A 333 4.17 -32.43 28.92
CA ILE A 333 4.82 -32.47 27.60
C ILE A 333 6.06 -33.38 27.56
N GLU A 334 6.49 -34.01 28.66
CA GLU A 334 7.76 -34.71 28.72
C GLU A 334 7.82 -35.89 27.72
N SER A 335 6.75 -36.71 27.67
CA SER A 335 6.66 -37.81 26.69
C SER A 335 6.61 -37.30 25.25
N ALA A 336 5.96 -36.15 25.01
CA ALA A 336 5.93 -35.56 23.67
C ALA A 336 7.30 -34.99 23.27
N LEU A 337 8.09 -34.45 24.20
CA LEU A 337 9.45 -34.00 23.93
C LEU A 337 10.40 -35.16 23.61
N GLU A 338 10.24 -36.30 24.28
CA GLU A 338 10.99 -37.52 23.94
C GLU A 338 10.65 -38.00 22.54
N ALA A 339 9.35 -38.08 22.21
CA ALA A 339 8.89 -38.43 20.87
C ALA A 339 9.40 -37.45 19.79
N VAL A 340 9.47 -36.14 20.10
CA VAL A 340 10.04 -35.12 19.20
C VAL A 340 11.52 -35.34 18.95
N ARG A 341 12.30 -35.72 19.98
CA ARG A 341 13.74 -36.04 19.83
C ARG A 341 13.96 -37.25 18.92
N GLU A 342 13.12 -38.28 19.09
CA GLU A 342 13.19 -39.50 18.28
C GLU A 342 12.75 -39.22 16.84
N SER A 343 11.60 -38.59 16.62
CA SER A 343 11.01 -38.38 15.30
C SER A 343 11.82 -37.43 14.42
N LEU A 344 12.33 -36.34 15.01
CA LEU A 344 13.10 -35.33 14.26
C LEU A 344 14.61 -35.61 14.23
N GLY A 345 15.11 -36.53 15.05
CA GLY A 345 16.54 -36.87 15.13
C GLY A 345 17.41 -35.67 15.56
N ILE A 346 16.84 -34.70 16.31
CA ILE A 346 17.51 -33.47 16.72
C ILE A 346 17.60 -33.37 18.25
N THR A 347 18.67 -32.75 18.73
CA THR A 347 18.79 -32.35 20.13
C THR A 347 18.46 -30.87 20.26
N LEU A 348 17.39 -30.57 21.00
CA LEU A 348 17.01 -29.19 21.31
C LEU A 348 17.93 -28.63 22.41
N SER A 349 18.29 -27.34 22.31
CA SER A 349 18.95 -26.65 23.42
C SER A 349 17.97 -26.42 24.57
N GLN A 350 18.48 -26.16 25.76
CA GLN A 350 17.65 -25.89 26.93
C GLN A 350 16.61 -24.78 26.70
N LYS A 351 16.97 -23.70 25.99
CA LYS A 351 16.03 -22.62 25.66
C LYS A 351 15.03 -23.01 24.60
N GLN A 352 15.39 -23.87 23.66
CA GLN A 352 14.47 -24.38 22.67
C GLN A 352 13.45 -25.33 23.33
N GLU A 353 13.86 -26.20 24.22
CA GLU A 353 12.96 -27.02 25.03
C GLU A 353 12.02 -26.15 25.88
N GLN A 354 12.59 -25.13 26.55
CA GLN A 354 11.79 -24.19 27.31
C GLN A 354 10.72 -23.51 26.45
N ALA A 355 11.05 -23.10 25.21
CA ALA A 355 10.08 -22.51 24.29
C ALA A 355 8.94 -23.46 23.96
N VAL A 356 9.25 -24.75 23.72
CA VAL A 356 8.24 -25.80 23.47
C VAL A 356 7.37 -25.95 24.73
N ARG A 357 7.95 -26.11 25.93
CA ARG A 357 7.20 -26.24 27.19
C ARG A 357 6.25 -25.06 27.42
N THR A 358 6.77 -23.83 27.25
CA THR A 358 6.01 -22.60 27.45
C THR A 358 4.81 -22.52 26.51
N ALA A 359 4.95 -22.98 25.25
CA ALA A 359 3.88 -23.01 24.26
C ALA A 359 2.69 -23.90 24.68
N PHE A 360 2.91 -24.95 25.50
CA PHE A 360 1.85 -25.83 26.00
C PHE A 360 1.38 -25.49 27.41
N GLN A 361 2.09 -24.61 28.10
CA GLN A 361 1.71 -24.13 29.44
C GLN A 361 0.78 -22.91 29.41
N HIS A 362 0.76 -22.16 28.32
CA HIS A 362 0.04 -20.88 28.22
C HIS A 362 -0.81 -20.80 26.94
N GLY A 363 -1.89 -20.04 26.99
CA GLY A 363 -2.77 -19.79 25.84
C GLY A 363 -2.19 -18.82 24.80
N LEU A 364 -1.23 -17.99 25.23
CA LEU A 364 -0.50 -17.06 24.35
C LEU A 364 0.96 -17.03 24.77
N THR A 365 1.88 -17.25 23.82
CA THR A 365 3.33 -17.22 24.07
C THR A 365 4.07 -16.55 22.94
N ILE A 366 5.24 -16.02 23.26
CA ILE A 366 6.16 -15.38 22.31
C ILE A 366 7.49 -16.12 22.28
N ILE A 367 7.95 -16.42 21.07
CA ILE A 367 9.30 -16.93 20.79
C ILE A 367 10.04 -15.89 19.98
N THR A 368 11.12 -15.36 20.53
CA THR A 368 11.93 -14.36 19.85
C THR A 368 13.39 -14.76 19.78
N GLY A 369 14.09 -14.19 18.83
CA GLY A 369 15.53 -14.43 18.63
C GLY A 369 16.00 -13.91 17.29
N SER A 370 17.30 -13.66 17.18
CA SER A 370 17.94 -13.24 15.94
C SER A 370 17.82 -14.33 14.86
N PRO A 371 17.99 -13.99 13.57
CA PRO A 371 18.07 -15.00 12.52
C PRO A 371 19.17 -16.03 12.80
N GLY A 372 18.85 -17.32 12.58
CA GLY A 372 19.80 -18.43 12.81
C GLY A 372 19.83 -18.99 14.24
N THR A 373 18.98 -18.51 15.15
CA THR A 373 18.86 -19.04 16.51
C THR A 373 17.98 -20.30 16.61
N GLY A 374 17.51 -20.83 15.48
CA GLY A 374 16.74 -22.06 15.46
C GLY A 374 15.24 -21.89 15.73
N LYS A 375 14.66 -20.70 15.49
CA LYS A 375 13.21 -20.48 15.58
C LYS A 375 12.42 -21.53 14.82
N THR A 376 12.80 -21.80 13.56
CA THR A 376 12.14 -22.81 12.72
C THR A 376 12.23 -24.23 13.31
N THR A 377 13.34 -24.58 13.96
CA THR A 377 13.51 -25.85 14.65
C THR A 377 12.54 -25.99 15.82
N VAL A 378 12.36 -24.91 16.58
CA VAL A 378 11.38 -24.86 17.67
C VAL A 378 9.96 -24.98 17.13
N LEU A 379 9.63 -24.33 16.00
CA LEU A 379 8.31 -24.47 15.38
C LEU A 379 8.02 -25.91 14.97
N LYS A 380 8.99 -26.61 14.34
CA LYS A 380 8.86 -28.05 14.05
C LYS A 380 8.59 -28.87 15.30
N ALA A 381 9.36 -28.59 16.36
CA ALA A 381 9.20 -29.29 17.63
C ALA A 381 7.82 -29.07 18.27
N ILE A 382 7.30 -27.84 18.22
CA ILE A 382 5.95 -27.51 18.72
C ILE A 382 4.88 -28.24 17.90
N ILE A 383 4.98 -28.23 16.58
CA ILE A 383 4.02 -28.91 15.69
C ILE A 383 4.02 -30.42 15.95
N GLU A 384 5.19 -31.03 16.07
CA GLU A 384 5.32 -32.46 16.31
C GLU A 384 4.82 -32.86 17.70
N ALA A 385 5.16 -32.06 18.72
CA ALA A 385 4.62 -32.26 20.08
C ALA A 385 3.09 -32.13 20.09
N PHE A 386 2.54 -31.14 19.37
CA PHE A 386 1.09 -30.98 19.26
C PHE A 386 0.41 -32.18 18.61
N LYS A 387 0.94 -32.71 17.51
CA LYS A 387 0.40 -33.90 16.84
C LYS A 387 0.41 -35.12 17.77
N ASN A 388 1.44 -35.26 18.58
CA ASN A 388 1.56 -36.36 19.54
C ASN A 388 0.54 -36.25 20.69
N LEU A 389 0.37 -35.03 21.24
CA LEU A 389 -0.57 -34.76 22.33
C LEU A 389 -2.02 -34.75 21.86
N HIS A 390 -2.27 -34.24 20.66
CA HIS A 390 -3.59 -34.04 20.08
C HIS A 390 -3.68 -34.65 18.67
N PRO A 391 -3.79 -35.99 18.55
CA PRO A 391 -3.82 -36.66 17.23
C PRO A 391 -4.98 -36.23 16.32
N LYS A 392 -6.07 -35.69 16.90
CA LYS A 392 -7.24 -35.15 16.18
C LYS A 392 -7.29 -33.63 16.19
N GLY A 393 -6.32 -32.99 16.83
CA GLY A 393 -6.27 -31.52 16.96
C GLY A 393 -5.93 -30.86 15.63
N LYS A 394 -6.49 -29.68 15.44
CA LYS A 394 -6.25 -28.84 14.25
C LYS A 394 -5.23 -27.76 14.56
N PHE A 395 -4.28 -27.54 13.68
CA PHE A 395 -3.36 -26.41 13.80
C PHE A 395 -3.33 -25.59 12.51
N ALA A 396 -3.01 -24.31 12.64
CA ALA A 396 -2.87 -23.41 11.52
C ALA A 396 -1.53 -22.66 11.58
N LEU A 397 -0.83 -22.61 10.44
CA LEU A 397 0.41 -21.88 10.25
C LEU A 397 0.15 -20.62 9.46
N MET A 398 0.59 -19.46 9.97
CA MET A 398 0.33 -18.17 9.37
C MET A 398 1.58 -17.30 9.34
N ALA A 399 1.64 -16.38 8.37
CA ALA A 399 2.65 -15.33 8.33
C ALA A 399 2.09 -14.05 7.69
N PRO A 400 2.68 -12.87 7.91
CA PRO A 400 2.19 -11.61 7.33
C PRO A 400 2.29 -11.56 5.81
N THR A 401 3.27 -12.23 5.21
CA THR A 401 3.56 -12.19 3.77
C THR A 401 3.51 -13.58 3.14
N GLY A 402 3.17 -13.64 1.83
CA GLY A 402 3.14 -14.91 1.09
C GLY A 402 4.49 -15.62 1.02
N ARG A 403 5.61 -14.88 1.02
CA ARG A 403 6.96 -15.49 1.06
C ARG A 403 7.25 -16.12 2.42
N ALA A 404 6.92 -15.42 3.50
CA ALA A 404 7.12 -15.94 4.84
C ALA A 404 6.25 -17.18 5.08
N SER A 405 4.98 -17.19 4.61
CA SER A 405 4.11 -18.36 4.75
C SER A 405 4.63 -19.57 3.97
N ARG A 406 5.07 -19.39 2.72
CA ARG A 406 5.67 -20.49 1.94
C ARG A 406 6.94 -21.05 2.58
N ARG A 407 7.82 -20.13 3.00
CA ARG A 407 9.06 -20.55 3.71
C ARG A 407 8.75 -21.30 4.99
N MET A 408 7.70 -20.89 5.71
CA MET A 408 7.22 -21.58 6.90
C MET A 408 6.74 -23.00 6.53
N ALA A 409 5.94 -23.17 5.48
CA ALA A 409 5.51 -24.48 4.97
C ALA A 409 6.70 -25.36 4.60
N GLU A 410 7.58 -24.90 3.71
CA GLU A 410 8.78 -25.63 3.28
C GLU A 410 9.68 -26.03 4.46
N SER A 411 9.90 -25.10 5.38
CA SER A 411 10.81 -25.30 6.50
C SER A 411 10.23 -26.19 7.59
N THR A 412 8.91 -26.25 7.77
CA THR A 412 8.24 -27.11 8.76
C THR A 412 7.84 -28.47 8.18
N GLY A 413 7.83 -28.61 6.85
CA GLY A 413 7.35 -29.82 6.17
C GLY A 413 5.84 -29.98 6.24
N VAL A 414 5.11 -28.88 6.41
CA VAL A 414 3.63 -28.83 6.43
C VAL A 414 3.16 -28.31 5.08
N ASP A 415 2.19 -28.99 4.48
CA ASP A 415 1.72 -28.67 3.12
C ASP A 415 1.10 -27.28 3.00
N GLU A 416 0.49 -26.76 4.07
CA GLU A 416 -0.22 -25.50 4.03
C GLU A 416 0.16 -24.53 5.16
N ALA A 417 0.75 -23.40 4.77
CA ALA A 417 0.82 -22.20 5.60
C ALA A 417 0.25 -21.02 4.80
N ARG A 418 -0.58 -20.21 5.44
CA ARG A 418 -1.33 -19.12 4.78
C ARG A 418 -0.82 -17.75 5.20
N THR A 419 -1.10 -16.73 4.37
CA THR A 419 -0.95 -15.36 4.85
C THR A 419 -2.04 -15.04 5.88
N LEU A 420 -1.73 -14.16 6.86
CA LEU A 420 -2.73 -13.69 7.83
C LEU A 420 -3.99 -13.17 7.13
N HIS A 421 -3.86 -12.36 6.08
CA HIS A 421 -5.01 -11.85 5.32
C HIS A 421 -5.88 -12.99 4.76
N SER A 422 -5.25 -13.98 4.12
CA SER A 422 -5.98 -15.13 3.56
C SER A 422 -6.61 -16.02 4.64
N ALA A 423 -5.87 -16.32 5.70
CA ALA A 423 -6.36 -17.18 6.78
C ALA A 423 -7.54 -16.56 7.54
N LEU A 424 -7.52 -15.23 7.69
CA LEU A 424 -8.57 -14.47 8.37
C LEU A 424 -9.72 -14.06 7.43
N GLY A 425 -9.63 -14.36 6.12
CA GLY A 425 -10.65 -13.97 5.13
C GLY A 425 -10.75 -12.46 4.92
N LEU A 426 -9.63 -11.73 5.09
CA LEU A 426 -9.59 -10.29 4.89
C LEU A 426 -9.43 -9.97 3.40
N GLY A 427 -10.24 -9.04 2.89
CA GLY A 427 -10.09 -8.49 1.54
C GLY A 427 -8.78 -7.70 1.36
N THR A 428 -8.57 -7.15 0.16
CA THR A 428 -7.32 -6.44 -0.18
C THR A 428 -7.21 -5.00 0.37
N GLY A 429 -8.14 -4.55 1.25
CA GLY A 429 -8.17 -3.21 1.82
C GLY A 429 -8.44 -3.18 3.33
N GLU A 430 -8.12 -2.07 3.99
CA GLU A 430 -8.43 -1.81 5.41
C GLU A 430 -9.96 -1.66 5.67
N GLU A 431 -10.77 -1.62 4.62
CA GLU A 431 -12.23 -1.50 4.71
C GLU A 431 -12.86 -2.89 4.64
N VAL A 432 -12.94 -3.54 5.80
CA VAL A 432 -13.92 -4.61 6.00
C VAL A 432 -15.24 -3.91 6.30
N GLY A 433 -16.19 -3.98 5.36
CA GLY A 433 -17.52 -3.41 5.56
C GLY A 433 -18.17 -4.00 6.81
N ASP A 434 -18.89 -3.18 7.58
CA ASP A 434 -19.57 -3.56 8.84
C ASP A 434 -20.60 -4.71 8.72
N GLY A 435 -20.74 -5.32 7.54
CA GLY A 435 -21.68 -6.41 7.25
C GLY A 435 -21.04 -7.77 6.90
N GLU A 436 -19.72 -7.91 6.80
CA GLU A 436 -19.12 -9.21 6.53
C GLU A 436 -19.14 -10.12 7.77
N ARG A 437 -19.66 -11.34 7.59
CA ARG A 437 -19.66 -12.38 8.64
C ARG A 437 -18.21 -12.68 9.04
N VAL A 438 -17.89 -12.43 10.31
CA VAL A 438 -16.57 -12.75 10.89
C VAL A 438 -16.33 -14.25 10.75
N ARG A 439 -15.34 -14.63 9.95
CA ARG A 439 -14.89 -16.02 9.82
C ARG A 439 -13.89 -16.31 10.93
N PHE A 440 -14.23 -17.23 11.83
CA PHE A 440 -13.29 -17.71 12.84
C PHE A 440 -12.31 -18.73 12.26
N VAL A 441 -11.09 -18.72 12.77
CA VAL A 441 -10.09 -19.74 12.46
C VAL A 441 -10.42 -20.99 13.26
N ASP A 442 -10.69 -22.10 12.54
CA ASP A 442 -10.96 -23.41 13.14
C ASP A 442 -9.63 -24.14 13.40
N ALA A 443 -9.02 -23.83 14.53
CA ALA A 443 -7.76 -24.45 14.94
C ALA A 443 -7.60 -24.42 16.47
N ASP A 444 -7.01 -25.48 17.04
CA ASP A 444 -6.67 -25.59 18.46
C ASP A 444 -5.31 -24.96 18.77
N LEU A 445 -4.42 -24.91 17.76
CA LEU A 445 -3.12 -24.26 17.82
C LEU A 445 -2.95 -23.35 16.60
N VAL A 446 -2.56 -22.11 16.82
CA VAL A 446 -2.18 -21.16 15.77
C VAL A 446 -0.75 -20.70 16.01
N ILE A 447 0.08 -20.83 14.99
CA ILE A 447 1.45 -20.34 15.00
C ILE A 447 1.58 -19.23 13.96
N VAL A 448 2.07 -18.07 14.38
CA VAL A 448 2.32 -16.92 13.47
C VAL A 448 3.79 -16.60 13.46
N ASP A 449 4.44 -16.79 12.31
CA ASP A 449 5.84 -16.39 12.12
C ASP A 449 5.95 -14.95 11.58
N GLU A 450 7.12 -14.33 11.75
CA GLU A 450 7.41 -12.93 11.37
C GLU A 450 6.39 -11.92 11.96
N PHE A 451 5.91 -12.16 13.20
CA PHE A 451 4.88 -11.32 13.83
C PHE A 451 5.34 -9.88 14.06
N SER A 452 6.62 -9.58 14.02
CA SER A 452 7.19 -8.22 14.05
C SER A 452 6.66 -7.31 12.91
N MET A 453 6.16 -7.90 11.82
CA MET A 453 5.58 -7.18 10.69
C MET A 453 4.08 -6.88 10.86
N VAL A 454 3.44 -7.35 11.93
CA VAL A 454 2.00 -7.18 12.17
C VAL A 454 1.74 -5.82 12.82
N ASP A 455 0.91 -4.99 12.18
CA ASP A 455 0.48 -3.70 12.68
C ASP A 455 -0.74 -3.80 13.62
N MET A 456 -1.19 -2.67 14.16
CA MET A 456 -2.29 -2.64 15.13
C MET A 456 -3.62 -3.11 14.53
N TRP A 457 -3.93 -2.71 13.29
CA TRP A 457 -5.16 -3.13 12.64
C TRP A 457 -5.19 -4.65 12.40
N LEU A 458 -4.10 -5.19 11.83
CA LEU A 458 -4.01 -6.62 11.55
C LEU A 458 -3.98 -7.46 12.83
N ALA A 459 -3.36 -6.95 13.89
CA ALA A 459 -3.40 -7.58 15.22
C ALA A 459 -4.82 -7.63 15.79
N GLN A 460 -5.59 -6.53 15.71
CA GLN A 460 -7.00 -6.52 16.12
C GLN A 460 -7.81 -7.55 15.33
N GLN A 461 -7.65 -7.56 13.99
CA GLN A 461 -8.36 -8.53 13.14
C GLN A 461 -7.98 -9.97 13.46
N PHE A 462 -6.73 -10.23 13.79
CA PHE A 462 -6.24 -11.55 14.20
C PHE A 462 -6.88 -11.99 15.51
N PHE A 463 -6.72 -11.23 16.61
CA PHE A 463 -7.25 -11.62 17.90
C PHE A 463 -8.78 -11.70 17.93
N LYS A 464 -9.48 -10.91 17.13
CA LYS A 464 -10.94 -10.96 16.97
C LYS A 464 -11.44 -12.27 16.32
N ARG A 465 -10.60 -12.94 15.52
CA ARG A 465 -10.99 -14.14 14.75
C ARG A 465 -10.41 -15.45 15.29
N ILE A 466 -9.56 -15.38 16.29
CA ILE A 466 -8.99 -16.57 16.95
C ILE A 466 -9.86 -16.94 18.16
N GLY A 467 -10.31 -18.18 18.23
CA GLY A 467 -11.10 -18.71 19.35
C GLY A 467 -10.40 -18.54 20.70
N GLN A 468 -11.16 -18.33 21.77
CA GLN A 468 -10.57 -18.08 23.10
C GLN A 468 -9.76 -19.28 23.64
N HIS A 469 -10.11 -20.50 23.23
CA HIS A 469 -9.43 -21.74 23.64
C HIS A 469 -8.25 -22.13 22.73
N THR A 470 -8.11 -21.44 21.60
CA THR A 470 -7.01 -21.71 20.66
C THR A 470 -5.68 -21.24 21.27
N ARG A 471 -4.68 -22.12 21.33
CA ARG A 471 -3.31 -21.75 21.69
C ARG A 471 -2.68 -20.89 20.61
N VAL A 472 -1.98 -19.85 20.99
CA VAL A 472 -1.33 -18.91 20.06
C VAL A 472 0.16 -18.83 20.36
N VAL A 473 0.97 -19.08 19.35
CA VAL A 473 2.43 -18.92 19.40
C VAL A 473 2.84 -17.86 18.40
N LEU A 474 3.37 -16.74 18.89
CA LEU A 474 3.85 -15.64 18.09
C LEU A 474 5.37 -15.71 17.97
N VAL A 475 5.88 -15.71 16.75
CA VAL A 475 7.32 -15.81 16.48
C VAL A 475 7.79 -14.59 15.70
N GLY A 476 8.93 -14.04 16.05
CA GLY A 476 9.47 -12.86 15.39
C GLY A 476 10.81 -12.39 15.97
N ASP A 477 11.28 -11.27 15.44
CA ASP A 477 12.48 -10.60 15.89
C ASP A 477 12.17 -9.10 16.07
N PRO A 478 12.11 -8.59 17.33
CA PRO A 478 11.76 -7.20 17.61
C PRO A 478 12.80 -6.18 17.14
N ASN A 479 14.00 -6.66 16.79
CA ASN A 479 15.11 -5.81 16.33
C ASN A 479 15.10 -5.59 14.81
N GLN A 480 14.30 -6.36 14.07
CA GLN A 480 14.08 -6.12 12.65
C GLN A 480 13.19 -4.88 12.44
N LEU A 481 12.92 -4.56 11.17
CA LEU A 481 12.00 -3.49 10.82
C LEU A 481 10.62 -3.75 11.45
N PRO A 482 10.01 -2.74 12.07
CA PRO A 482 8.63 -2.85 12.53
C PRO A 482 7.66 -2.97 11.34
N SER A 483 6.38 -3.22 11.66
CA SER A 483 5.29 -3.20 10.67
C SER A 483 5.29 -1.94 9.82
N VAL A 484 4.84 -2.03 8.55
CA VAL A 484 4.66 -0.86 7.69
C VAL A 484 3.50 0.01 8.23
N GLY A 485 2.42 -0.63 8.69
CA GLY A 485 1.31 0.05 9.34
C GLY A 485 1.63 0.54 10.76
N ALA A 486 0.69 1.26 11.35
CA ALA A 486 0.88 1.93 12.64
C ALA A 486 0.86 0.97 13.85
N GLY A 487 1.52 1.40 14.91
CA GLY A 487 1.72 0.62 16.13
C GLY A 487 3.00 -0.21 16.09
N ASN A 488 3.37 -0.80 17.23
CA ASN A 488 4.52 -1.68 17.39
C ASN A 488 4.14 -2.89 18.26
N VAL A 489 3.16 -3.67 17.77
CA VAL A 489 2.46 -4.69 18.56
C VAL A 489 3.42 -5.69 19.18
N PHE A 490 4.32 -6.27 18.37
CA PHE A 490 5.23 -7.31 18.85
C PHE A 490 6.18 -6.80 19.94
N TYR A 491 6.70 -5.60 19.74
CA TYR A 491 7.54 -4.93 20.75
C TYR A 491 6.79 -4.68 22.06
N GLU A 492 5.55 -4.16 21.96
CA GLU A 492 4.71 -3.85 23.12
C GLU A 492 4.31 -5.12 23.89
N LEU A 493 4.00 -6.21 23.19
CA LEU A 493 3.70 -7.49 23.81
C LEU A 493 4.88 -8.01 24.63
N ILE A 494 6.09 -7.97 24.07
CA ILE A 494 7.33 -8.40 24.76
C ILE A 494 7.58 -7.53 25.99
N HIS A 495 7.47 -6.21 25.87
CA HIS A 495 7.78 -5.26 26.93
C HIS A 495 6.62 -5.02 27.91
N SER A 496 5.44 -5.57 27.63
CA SER A 496 4.32 -5.55 28.60
C SER A 496 4.65 -6.28 29.90
N GLY A 497 5.53 -7.30 29.81
CA GLY A 497 5.82 -8.21 30.91
C GLY A 497 4.70 -9.14 31.29
N MET A 498 3.58 -9.14 30.51
CA MET A 498 2.39 -9.95 30.80
C MET A 498 2.35 -11.24 29.97
N VAL A 499 2.92 -11.22 28.77
CA VAL A 499 2.98 -12.38 27.87
C VAL A 499 4.25 -13.18 28.14
N PRO A 500 4.17 -14.52 28.31
CA PRO A 500 5.36 -15.36 28.41
C PRO A 500 6.23 -15.27 27.16
N VAL A 501 7.53 -14.91 27.35
CA VAL A 501 8.49 -14.72 26.26
C VAL A 501 9.67 -15.65 26.45
N THR A 502 10.00 -16.43 25.43
CA THR A 502 11.24 -17.20 25.35
C THR A 502 12.19 -16.56 24.34
N VAL A 503 13.36 -16.13 24.81
CA VAL A 503 14.40 -15.52 23.97
C VAL A 503 15.43 -16.58 23.59
N LEU A 504 15.53 -16.88 22.28
CA LEU A 504 16.56 -17.76 21.74
C LEU A 504 17.81 -16.95 21.43
N ASP A 505 18.84 -17.12 22.21
CA ASP A 505 20.08 -16.33 22.15
C ASP A 505 21.28 -17.08 21.56
N TRP A 506 21.16 -18.42 21.37
CA TRP A 506 22.22 -19.23 20.79
C TRP A 506 22.10 -19.26 19.26
N ILE A 507 23.18 -18.93 18.54
CA ILE A 507 23.20 -18.87 17.07
C ILE A 507 23.77 -20.18 16.54
N PHE A 508 22.92 -20.94 15.83
CA PHE A 508 23.29 -22.25 15.24
C PHE A 508 23.70 -22.18 13.76
N ARG A 509 23.29 -21.10 13.06
CA ARG A 509 23.36 -21.00 11.59
C ARG A 509 24.77 -20.87 11.04
N GLN A 510 25.72 -20.43 11.85
CA GLN A 510 27.07 -20.14 11.37
C GLN A 510 28.10 -20.97 12.14
N SER A 511 29.17 -21.40 11.45
CA SER A 511 30.35 -21.92 12.10
C SER A 511 30.78 -21.00 13.25
N LYS A 512 31.48 -21.49 14.26
CA LYS A 512 31.93 -20.70 15.44
C LYS A 512 32.59 -19.36 15.09
N ASP A 513 32.97 -19.15 13.81
CA ASP A 513 33.69 -17.98 13.29
C ASP A 513 32.86 -17.10 12.33
N GLY A 514 31.51 -17.26 12.21
CA GLY A 514 30.68 -16.49 11.29
C GLY A 514 30.49 -15.03 11.70
N LEU A 515 31.08 -14.08 10.96
CA LEU A 515 31.07 -12.65 11.27
C LEU A 515 29.71 -11.98 11.08
N ILE A 516 28.82 -12.52 10.22
CA ILE A 516 27.50 -11.92 9.94
C ILE A 516 26.70 -11.83 11.24
N ALA A 517 26.63 -12.90 12.02
CA ALA A 517 25.84 -12.92 13.26
C ALA A 517 26.43 -12.03 14.35
N TYR A 518 27.76 -12.03 14.50
CA TYR A 518 28.45 -11.15 15.44
C TYR A 518 28.23 -9.67 15.09
N ASN A 519 28.43 -9.31 13.82
CA ASN A 519 28.22 -7.94 13.37
C ASN A 519 26.75 -7.52 13.44
N ALA A 520 25.80 -8.41 13.16
CA ALA A 520 24.38 -8.13 13.36
C ALA A 520 24.08 -7.81 14.84
N LYS A 521 24.66 -8.56 15.77
CA LYS A 521 24.54 -8.27 17.20
C LYS A 521 25.13 -6.92 17.55
N PHE A 522 26.36 -6.60 17.13
CA PHE A 522 26.99 -5.31 17.38
C PHE A 522 26.21 -4.15 16.76
N ILE A 523 25.70 -4.30 15.54
CA ILE A 523 24.83 -3.30 14.91
C ILE A 523 23.61 -3.07 15.81
N ASN A 524 22.96 -4.14 16.28
CA ASN A 524 21.79 -4.03 17.14
C ASN A 524 22.07 -3.35 18.49
N GLU A 525 23.23 -3.59 19.06
CA GLU A 525 23.72 -2.94 20.29
C GLU A 525 24.19 -1.50 20.05
N GLY A 526 24.25 -1.02 18.80
CA GLY A 526 24.76 0.32 18.45
C GLY A 526 26.28 0.43 18.46
N SER A 527 26.98 -0.68 18.44
CA SER A 527 28.45 -0.73 18.41
C SER A 527 28.94 -0.65 16.95
N THR A 528 29.93 0.22 16.72
CA THR A 528 30.63 0.35 15.44
C THR A 528 31.85 -0.53 15.32
N LYS A 529 32.14 -1.35 16.33
CA LYS A 529 33.25 -2.31 16.34
C LYS A 529 32.87 -3.53 15.50
N LEU A 530 32.86 -3.35 14.17
CA LEU A 530 32.53 -4.40 13.21
C LEU A 530 33.80 -5.13 12.75
N TYR A 531 33.68 -6.45 12.61
CA TYR A 531 34.74 -7.33 12.13
C TYR A 531 34.54 -7.64 10.64
N TYR A 532 35.62 -7.60 9.87
CA TYR A 532 35.60 -7.84 8.43
C TYR A 532 36.39 -9.09 8.07
N GLY A 533 35.89 -9.86 7.14
CA GLY A 533 36.49 -11.12 6.68
C GLY A 533 35.80 -11.64 5.41
N ASN A 534 35.85 -12.94 5.17
CA ASN A 534 35.35 -13.54 3.93
C ASN A 534 33.81 -13.47 3.77
N ASP A 535 33.09 -13.54 4.89
CA ASP A 535 31.62 -13.53 4.94
C ASP A 535 31.02 -12.17 5.27
N PHE A 536 31.82 -11.18 5.74
CA PHE A 536 31.39 -9.83 6.01
C PHE A 536 32.42 -8.81 5.50
N VAL A 537 32.11 -8.21 4.35
CA VAL A 537 33.05 -7.37 3.59
C VAL A 537 32.59 -5.91 3.60
N PHE A 538 33.50 -4.98 3.76
CA PHE A 538 33.26 -3.56 3.52
C PHE A 538 34.13 -3.08 2.37
N VAL A 539 33.49 -2.50 1.35
CA VAL A 539 34.16 -1.89 0.19
C VAL A 539 33.99 -0.38 0.28
N ASP A 540 35.09 0.31 0.60
CA ASP A 540 35.07 1.77 0.71
C ASP A 540 34.82 2.44 -0.62
N SER A 541 33.91 3.40 -0.64
CA SER A 541 33.53 4.16 -1.84
C SER A 541 32.96 5.52 -1.44
N PRO A 542 33.71 6.61 -1.65
CA PRO A 542 33.38 7.92 -1.10
C PRO A 542 32.23 8.62 -1.82
N THR A 543 31.97 8.28 -3.09
CA THR A 543 30.94 8.93 -3.91
C THR A 543 29.80 7.96 -4.25
N GLN A 544 28.59 8.51 -4.42
CA GLN A 544 27.42 7.72 -4.77
C GLN A 544 27.54 7.05 -6.17
N ILE A 545 28.10 7.74 -7.14
CA ILE A 545 28.31 7.24 -8.51
C ILE A 545 29.29 6.06 -8.48
N GLU A 546 30.41 6.24 -7.78
CA GLU A 546 31.39 5.17 -7.64
C GLU A 546 30.82 3.96 -6.88
N THR A 547 30.04 4.20 -5.84
CA THR A 547 29.35 3.14 -5.09
C THR A 547 28.44 2.34 -6.03
N ALA A 548 27.63 3.01 -6.86
CA ALA A 548 26.74 2.33 -7.81
C ALA A 548 27.54 1.49 -8.82
N ARG A 549 28.66 2.01 -9.34
CA ARG A 549 29.55 1.27 -10.25
C ARG A 549 30.17 0.04 -9.58
N ARG A 550 30.73 0.20 -8.38
CA ARG A 550 31.32 -0.91 -7.62
C ARG A 550 30.28 -1.98 -7.28
N ILE A 551 29.05 -1.60 -6.92
CA ILE A 551 27.96 -2.54 -6.69
C ILE A 551 27.66 -3.36 -7.95
N GLN A 552 27.62 -2.73 -9.12
CA GLN A 552 27.41 -3.43 -10.40
C GLN A 552 28.53 -4.46 -10.67
N ASP A 553 29.80 -4.07 -10.46
CA ASP A 553 30.94 -4.95 -10.66
C ASP A 553 30.91 -6.14 -9.71
N ILE A 554 30.65 -5.88 -8.43
CA ILE A 554 30.54 -6.91 -7.39
C ILE A 554 29.34 -7.83 -7.69
N TYR A 555 28.19 -7.28 -8.05
CA TYR A 555 27.01 -8.07 -8.38
C TYR A 555 27.27 -9.02 -9.55
N CYS A 556 27.86 -8.53 -10.66
CA CYS A 556 28.17 -9.36 -11.81
C CYS A 556 29.15 -10.48 -11.45
N LYS A 557 30.15 -10.20 -10.61
CA LYS A 557 31.11 -11.21 -10.15
C LYS A 557 30.42 -12.27 -9.28
N GLU A 558 29.72 -11.87 -8.23
CA GLU A 558 29.05 -12.78 -7.30
C GLU A 558 27.94 -13.58 -8.01
N ALA A 559 27.20 -12.98 -8.94
CA ALA A 559 26.19 -13.65 -9.73
C ALA A 559 26.77 -14.68 -10.71
N ALA A 560 27.93 -14.43 -11.30
CA ALA A 560 28.64 -15.40 -12.14
C ALA A 560 29.15 -16.61 -11.33
N GLU A 561 29.56 -16.38 -10.08
CA GLU A 561 30.08 -17.45 -9.21
C GLU A 561 28.98 -18.28 -8.53
N ARG A 562 27.83 -17.66 -8.21
CA ARG A 562 26.81 -18.25 -7.32
C ARG A 562 25.42 -18.42 -7.95
N GLY A 563 25.22 -17.85 -9.15
CA GLY A 563 23.89 -17.74 -9.77
C GLY A 563 23.16 -16.44 -9.38
N ILE A 564 22.41 -15.89 -10.33
CA ILE A 564 21.65 -14.64 -10.17
C ILE A 564 20.61 -14.75 -9.05
N GLU A 565 20.02 -15.92 -8.87
CA GLU A 565 19.01 -16.23 -7.86
C GLU A 565 19.53 -16.10 -6.42
N ASN A 566 20.83 -16.31 -6.20
CA ASN A 566 21.46 -16.36 -4.87
C ASN A 566 22.04 -15.02 -4.41
N VAL A 567 22.12 -14.04 -5.31
CA VAL A 567 22.70 -12.71 -5.02
C VAL A 567 21.62 -11.64 -5.06
N GLN A 568 21.52 -10.82 -4.02
CA GLN A 568 20.53 -9.75 -3.94
C GLN A 568 21.15 -8.44 -3.50
N ILE A 569 20.82 -7.36 -4.20
CA ILE A 569 21.11 -6.01 -3.73
C ILE A 569 19.91 -5.51 -2.93
N LEU A 570 20.18 -5.01 -1.71
CA LEU A 570 19.18 -4.45 -0.81
C LEU A 570 19.43 -2.96 -0.59
N SER A 571 18.66 -2.11 -1.29
CA SER A 571 18.78 -0.66 -1.18
C SER A 571 17.78 -0.06 -0.20
N PRO A 572 18.14 0.98 0.58
CA PRO A 572 17.20 1.74 1.39
C PRO A 572 16.10 2.44 0.60
N PHE A 573 16.38 2.88 -0.64
CA PHE A 573 15.46 3.63 -1.48
C PHE A 573 15.18 2.95 -2.82
N ARG A 574 13.95 3.19 -3.34
CA ARG A 574 13.55 2.74 -4.67
C ARG A 574 14.15 3.62 -5.78
N GLU A 575 14.02 4.94 -5.68
CA GLU A 575 14.29 5.89 -6.76
C GLU A 575 15.35 6.94 -6.40
N LYS A 576 15.65 7.16 -5.11
CA LYS A 576 16.50 8.26 -4.67
C LYS A 576 17.99 7.98 -4.87
N GLY A 577 18.56 8.51 -5.94
CA GLY A 577 19.99 8.51 -6.25
C GLY A 577 20.47 7.28 -7.03
N GLU A 578 21.74 7.31 -7.45
CA GLU A 578 22.35 6.31 -8.33
C GLU A 578 22.41 4.89 -7.76
N ALA A 579 22.49 4.78 -6.43
CA ALA A 579 22.48 3.50 -5.70
C ALA A 579 21.07 3.06 -5.27
N ALA A 580 20.02 3.68 -5.80
CA ALA A 580 18.64 3.28 -5.62
C ALA A 580 18.32 1.99 -6.39
N SER A 581 17.38 1.18 -5.91
CA SER A 581 17.10 -0.14 -6.49
C SER A 581 16.68 -0.07 -7.95
N GLU A 582 15.93 0.95 -8.38
CA GLU A 582 15.46 1.09 -9.75
C GLU A 582 16.62 1.43 -10.72
N GLN A 583 17.52 2.33 -10.32
CA GLN A 583 18.69 2.67 -11.12
C GLN A 583 19.66 1.48 -11.25
N LEU A 584 19.90 0.78 -10.12
CA LEU A 584 20.75 -0.41 -10.12
C LEU A 584 20.15 -1.54 -10.97
N ASN A 585 18.83 -1.74 -10.93
CA ASN A 585 18.15 -2.74 -11.78
C ASN A 585 18.38 -2.49 -13.26
N ARG A 586 18.24 -1.24 -13.72
CA ARG A 586 18.46 -0.87 -15.12
C ARG A 586 19.91 -1.10 -15.53
N ALA A 587 20.87 -0.64 -14.71
CA ALA A 587 22.28 -0.75 -15.01
C ALA A 587 22.79 -2.20 -14.99
N ILE A 588 22.34 -3.00 -14.03
CA ILE A 588 22.74 -4.41 -13.90
C ILE A 588 22.15 -5.25 -15.03
N ARG A 589 20.88 -5.04 -15.40
CA ARG A 589 20.25 -5.73 -16.52
C ARG A 589 21.10 -5.61 -17.79
N GLU A 590 21.55 -4.40 -18.13
CA GLU A 590 22.37 -4.18 -19.34
C GLU A 590 23.69 -4.96 -19.32
N ARG A 591 24.18 -5.33 -18.13
CA ARG A 591 25.43 -6.09 -17.98
C ARG A 591 25.22 -7.60 -17.93
N VAL A 592 24.17 -8.07 -17.24
CA VAL A 592 23.92 -9.51 -17.04
C VAL A 592 22.96 -10.08 -18.07
N ASN A 593 22.10 -9.26 -18.65
CA ASN A 593 21.12 -9.63 -19.68
C ASN A 593 20.98 -8.52 -20.74
N PRO A 594 22.04 -8.28 -21.55
CA PRO A 594 22.04 -7.23 -22.58
C PRO A 594 21.00 -7.53 -23.66
N PHE A 595 20.60 -6.48 -24.39
CA PHE A 595 19.69 -6.61 -25.53
C PHE A 595 20.25 -7.59 -26.56
N ARG A 596 19.42 -8.56 -27.00
CA ARG A 596 19.76 -9.55 -28.01
C ARG A 596 18.91 -9.39 -29.26
N SER A 597 17.60 -9.40 -29.11
CA SER A 597 16.67 -9.24 -30.23
C SER A 597 15.38 -8.55 -29.78
N ALA A 598 14.66 -7.95 -30.74
CA ALA A 598 13.36 -7.34 -30.50
C ALA A 598 12.28 -8.38 -30.13
N GLU A 599 12.47 -9.65 -30.49
CA GLU A 599 11.56 -10.74 -30.17
C GLU A 599 11.63 -11.12 -28.70
N GLU A 600 12.82 -11.00 -28.08
CA GLU A 600 13.07 -11.32 -26.68
C GLU A 600 12.86 -10.11 -25.73
N GLU A 601 12.42 -8.95 -26.26
CA GLU A 601 12.21 -7.74 -25.47
C GLU A 601 10.78 -7.21 -25.63
N VAL A 602 10.13 -6.80 -24.53
CA VAL A 602 8.84 -6.11 -24.53
C VAL A 602 8.95 -4.78 -23.79
N LYS A 603 8.39 -3.72 -24.39
CA LYS A 603 8.34 -2.36 -23.81
C LYS A 603 6.90 -2.02 -23.44
N ILE A 604 6.70 -1.60 -22.17
CA ILE A 604 5.40 -1.18 -21.65
C ILE A 604 5.58 0.12 -20.90
N GLY A 605 5.10 1.20 -21.51
CA GLY A 605 5.36 2.52 -20.98
C GLY A 605 6.88 2.80 -20.95
N SER A 606 7.40 3.22 -19.81
CA SER A 606 8.83 3.47 -19.56
C SER A 606 9.62 2.21 -19.15
N ARG A 607 8.95 1.07 -19.00
CA ARG A 607 9.56 -0.18 -18.55
C ARG A 607 9.88 -1.08 -19.72
N THR A 608 10.99 -1.77 -19.62
CA THR A 608 11.44 -2.76 -20.59
C THR A 608 11.74 -4.06 -19.88
N PHE A 609 11.28 -5.17 -20.43
CA PHE A 609 11.49 -6.53 -19.90
C PHE A 609 12.09 -7.40 -21.01
N ARG A 610 13.00 -8.30 -20.64
CA ARG A 610 13.68 -9.23 -21.55
C ARG A 610 13.55 -10.67 -21.05
N VAL A 611 13.57 -11.60 -21.96
CA VAL A 611 13.73 -13.02 -21.60
C VAL A 611 14.98 -13.17 -20.74
N HIS A 612 14.89 -13.97 -19.68
CA HIS A 612 15.87 -14.16 -18.60
C HIS A 612 16.00 -13.01 -17.59
N ASP A 613 15.22 -11.94 -17.69
CA ASP A 613 15.19 -10.94 -16.63
C ASP A 613 14.69 -11.55 -15.31
N ARG A 614 15.38 -11.19 -14.21
CA ARG A 614 14.90 -11.46 -12.86
C ARG A 614 13.87 -10.42 -12.47
N VAL A 615 12.69 -10.89 -12.08
CA VAL A 615 11.53 -10.05 -11.81
C VAL A 615 10.91 -10.32 -10.45
N MET A 616 10.11 -9.36 -9.98
CA MET A 616 9.34 -9.45 -8.75
C MET A 616 7.90 -9.04 -8.99
N GLN A 617 6.97 -9.85 -8.51
CA GLN A 617 5.57 -9.50 -8.44
C GLN A 617 5.34 -8.39 -7.41
N THR A 618 4.52 -7.37 -7.75
CA THR A 618 4.25 -6.22 -6.87
C THR A 618 2.81 -6.15 -6.35
N LYS A 619 1.94 -7.05 -6.83
CA LYS A 619 0.54 -7.16 -6.39
C LYS A 619 0.18 -8.63 -6.23
N ASN A 620 -0.62 -8.95 -5.21
CA ASN A 620 -1.10 -10.32 -5.03
C ASN A 620 -1.99 -10.77 -6.20
N THR A 621 -1.79 -12.01 -6.63
CA THR A 621 -2.65 -12.76 -7.56
C THR A 621 -3.04 -14.07 -6.88
N GLU A 622 -3.87 -14.90 -7.52
CA GLU A 622 -4.26 -16.20 -6.97
C GLU A 622 -3.07 -17.12 -6.71
N LYS A 623 -2.06 -17.09 -7.58
CA LYS A 623 -0.92 -18.02 -7.55
C LYS A 623 0.40 -17.40 -7.07
N VAL A 624 0.54 -16.08 -7.21
CA VAL A 624 1.80 -15.38 -6.92
C VAL A 624 1.53 -14.20 -6.01
N SER A 625 2.30 -14.09 -4.95
CA SER A 625 2.16 -13.04 -3.94
C SER A 625 3.07 -11.84 -4.22
N ASN A 626 2.68 -10.68 -3.68
CA ASN A 626 3.55 -9.51 -3.67
C ASN A 626 4.91 -9.84 -3.01
N GLY A 627 5.98 -9.50 -3.71
CA GLY A 627 7.36 -9.79 -3.30
C GLY A 627 7.93 -11.08 -3.89
N ASP A 628 7.16 -11.97 -4.53
CA ASP A 628 7.68 -13.17 -5.16
C ASP A 628 8.68 -12.84 -6.26
N LEU A 629 9.78 -13.57 -6.27
CA LEU A 629 10.82 -13.47 -7.30
C LEU A 629 10.66 -14.58 -8.33
N GLY A 630 10.90 -14.24 -9.58
CA GLY A 630 10.86 -15.16 -10.70
C GLY A 630 11.75 -14.71 -11.84
N PHE A 631 11.69 -15.46 -12.94
CA PHE A 631 12.40 -15.16 -14.17
C PHE A 631 11.44 -15.14 -15.35
N ILE A 632 11.71 -14.27 -16.31
CA ILE A 632 11.01 -14.28 -17.59
C ILE A 632 11.58 -15.44 -18.42
N THR A 633 10.73 -16.39 -18.79
CA THR A 633 11.10 -17.60 -19.53
C THR A 633 10.83 -17.50 -21.02
N GLY A 634 9.95 -16.60 -21.46
CA GLY A 634 9.63 -16.40 -22.88
C GLY A 634 8.73 -15.21 -23.13
N ILE A 635 8.73 -14.74 -24.35
CA ILE A 635 7.84 -13.70 -24.85
C ILE A 635 7.20 -14.24 -26.14
N THR A 636 5.89 -14.26 -26.21
CA THR A 636 5.11 -14.75 -27.33
C THR A 636 4.12 -13.69 -27.81
N THR A 637 3.63 -13.82 -29.02
CA THR A 637 2.60 -12.92 -29.56
C THR A 637 1.31 -13.72 -29.77
N ASN A 638 0.20 -13.23 -29.25
CA ASN A 638 -1.10 -13.88 -29.43
C ASN A 638 -1.71 -13.57 -30.80
N SER A 639 -2.87 -14.16 -31.11
CA SER A 639 -3.61 -13.96 -32.36
C SER A 639 -4.09 -12.52 -32.58
N LYS A 640 -4.10 -11.70 -31.55
CA LYS A 640 -4.48 -10.26 -31.60
C LYS A 640 -3.26 -9.34 -31.78
N GLY A 641 -2.04 -9.90 -31.90
CA GLY A 641 -0.80 -9.13 -32.00
C GLY A 641 -0.25 -8.61 -30.65
N GLU A 642 -0.83 -9.00 -29.51
CA GLU A 642 -0.38 -8.59 -28.18
C GLU A 642 0.79 -9.45 -27.71
N ARG A 643 1.80 -8.81 -27.12
CA ARG A 643 2.98 -9.47 -26.56
C ARG A 643 2.65 -10.03 -25.17
N LEU A 644 2.68 -11.36 -25.05
CA LEU A 644 2.48 -12.07 -23.78
C LEU A 644 3.83 -12.48 -23.20
N VAL A 645 4.02 -12.31 -21.90
CA VAL A 645 5.26 -12.62 -21.20
C VAL A 645 5.07 -13.82 -20.27
N GLN A 646 5.85 -14.86 -20.50
CA GLN A 646 5.86 -16.05 -19.67
C GLN A 646 6.86 -15.87 -18.53
N MET A 647 6.44 -16.16 -17.30
CA MET A 647 7.25 -16.03 -16.09
C MET A 647 7.18 -17.29 -15.26
N ASP A 648 8.32 -17.65 -14.67
CA ASP A 648 8.46 -18.78 -13.74
C ASP A 648 8.86 -18.26 -12.35
N PHE A 649 8.00 -18.47 -11.36
CA PHE A 649 8.22 -18.12 -9.95
C PHE A 649 8.63 -19.35 -9.09
N GLY A 650 9.01 -20.43 -9.72
CA GLY A 650 9.38 -21.70 -9.07
C GLY A 650 8.19 -22.61 -8.72
N GLY A 651 8.43 -23.91 -8.66
CA GLY A 651 7.38 -24.93 -8.50
C GLY A 651 6.37 -24.89 -9.65
N ASP A 652 5.09 -25.04 -9.36
CA ASP A 652 4.01 -25.04 -10.37
C ASP A 652 3.55 -23.63 -10.77
N ARG A 653 4.31 -22.57 -10.43
CA ARG A 653 3.90 -21.16 -10.63
C ARG A 653 4.46 -20.57 -11.92
N LYS A 654 4.17 -21.24 -13.04
CA LYS A 654 4.42 -20.70 -14.37
C LYS A 654 3.18 -19.96 -14.86
N LEU A 655 3.32 -18.67 -15.18
CA LEU A 655 2.22 -17.78 -15.53
C LEU A 655 2.52 -17.01 -16.80
N THR A 656 1.46 -16.70 -17.54
CA THR A 656 1.53 -15.83 -18.72
C THR A 656 0.86 -14.50 -18.39
N TYR A 657 1.58 -13.41 -18.61
CA TYR A 657 1.16 -12.04 -18.30
C TYR A 657 0.78 -11.29 -19.57
N THR A 658 -0.35 -10.59 -19.50
CA THR A 658 -0.73 -9.59 -20.52
C THR A 658 0.04 -8.28 -20.30
N PRO A 659 0.06 -7.36 -21.30
CA PRO A 659 0.67 -6.04 -21.14
C PRO A 659 0.18 -5.25 -19.92
N GLU A 660 -1.13 -5.33 -19.60
CA GLU A 660 -1.70 -4.66 -18.43
C GLU A 660 -1.19 -5.26 -17.12
N GLN A 661 -1.09 -6.58 -17.05
CA GLN A 661 -0.61 -7.28 -15.85
C GLN A 661 0.86 -7.01 -15.56
N LEU A 662 1.67 -6.70 -16.60
CA LEU A 662 3.07 -6.31 -16.43
C LEU A 662 3.27 -4.97 -15.69
N ALA A 663 2.22 -4.15 -15.54
CA ALA A 663 2.23 -3.00 -14.64
C ALA A 663 2.52 -3.39 -13.18
N HIS A 664 2.24 -4.65 -12.82
CA HIS A 664 2.44 -5.23 -11.49
C HIS A 664 3.71 -6.07 -11.35
N VAL A 665 4.70 -5.85 -12.22
CA VAL A 665 5.98 -6.56 -12.21
C VAL A 665 7.12 -5.54 -12.24
N ASP A 666 8.12 -5.70 -11.39
CA ASP A 666 9.35 -4.90 -11.37
C ASP A 666 10.57 -5.79 -11.66
N LEU A 667 11.66 -5.22 -12.18
CA LEU A 667 12.98 -5.89 -12.20
C LEU A 667 13.47 -6.11 -10.76
N ALA A 668 14.19 -7.19 -10.51
CA ALA A 668 14.51 -7.63 -9.16
C ALA A 668 15.97 -8.04 -8.89
N TYR A 669 16.93 -7.55 -9.64
CA TYR A 669 18.36 -7.66 -9.32
C TYR A 669 18.69 -6.87 -8.04
N ALA A 670 18.02 -5.74 -7.86
CA ALA A 670 18.00 -4.92 -6.64
C ALA A 670 16.57 -4.70 -6.16
N THR A 671 16.35 -4.79 -4.85
CA THR A 671 15.05 -4.50 -4.21
C THR A 671 15.25 -3.56 -3.02
N THR A 672 14.15 -2.99 -2.51
CA THR A 672 14.25 -2.29 -1.23
C THR A 672 14.34 -3.27 -0.07
N ILE A 673 15.00 -2.85 1.01
CA ILE A 673 15.13 -3.66 2.23
C ILE A 673 13.75 -4.08 2.76
N HIS A 674 12.75 -3.18 2.71
CA HIS A 674 11.37 -3.47 3.11
C HIS A 674 10.74 -4.60 2.28
N LYS A 675 10.94 -4.61 0.96
CA LYS A 675 10.42 -5.67 0.08
C LYS A 675 11.15 -7.01 0.23
N ALA A 676 12.33 -7.02 0.87
CA ALA A 676 13.10 -8.22 1.16
C ALA A 676 12.75 -8.87 2.51
N MET A 677 11.84 -8.28 3.29
CA MET A 677 11.40 -8.86 4.57
C MET A 677 10.77 -10.26 4.34
N GLY A 678 11.04 -11.19 5.25
CA GLY A 678 10.67 -12.60 5.09
C GLY A 678 11.48 -13.40 4.06
N SER A 679 12.48 -12.78 3.41
CA SER A 679 13.36 -13.44 2.42
C SER A 679 14.77 -13.64 2.97
N GLU A 680 15.51 -14.60 2.40
CA GLU A 680 16.92 -14.81 2.67
C GLU A 680 17.67 -15.12 1.37
N PHE A 681 18.92 -14.68 1.28
CA PHE A 681 19.77 -14.83 0.10
C PHE A 681 21.14 -15.34 0.52
N GLU A 682 21.85 -16.01 -0.35
CA GLU A 682 23.22 -16.43 -0.03
C GLU A 682 24.15 -15.24 0.15
N THR A 683 24.12 -14.30 -0.81
CA THR A 683 24.90 -13.07 -0.77
C THR A 683 24.00 -11.84 -0.82
N VAL A 684 24.24 -10.90 0.09
CA VAL A 684 23.54 -9.61 0.13
C VAL A 684 24.52 -8.46 -0.05
N ILE A 685 24.20 -7.54 -0.95
CA ILE A 685 24.98 -6.33 -1.21
C ILE A 685 24.17 -5.11 -0.78
N ILE A 686 24.75 -4.23 0.04
CA ILE A 686 24.03 -3.10 0.66
C ILE A 686 24.76 -1.80 0.37
N PRO A 687 24.13 -0.82 -0.33
CA PRO A 687 24.69 0.51 -0.54
C PRO A 687 24.62 1.36 0.75
N ILE A 688 25.75 1.97 1.11
CA ILE A 688 25.93 2.86 2.27
C ILE A 688 26.32 4.26 1.80
N VAL A 689 25.31 5.03 1.32
CA VAL A 689 25.53 6.33 0.68
C VAL A 689 24.82 7.50 1.37
N LYS A 690 25.37 8.72 1.24
CA LYS A 690 24.82 9.93 1.87
C LYS A 690 23.37 10.22 1.47
N ALA A 691 23.00 9.96 0.21
CA ALA A 691 21.61 10.16 -0.25
C ALA A 691 20.59 9.30 0.50
N HIS A 692 21.02 8.20 1.09
CA HIS A 692 20.17 7.26 1.82
C HIS A 692 20.11 7.51 3.33
N THR A 693 20.79 8.52 3.87
CA THR A 693 20.91 8.77 5.31
C THR A 693 19.58 8.92 6.04
N ILE A 694 18.54 9.47 5.39
CA ILE A 694 17.21 9.61 5.97
C ILE A 694 16.62 8.27 6.40
N MET A 695 16.84 7.21 5.59
CA MET A 695 16.32 5.86 5.84
C MET A 695 17.35 4.93 6.49
N LEU A 696 18.63 5.29 6.47
CA LEU A 696 19.68 4.48 7.10
C LEU A 696 19.68 4.67 8.61
N TYR A 697 19.06 3.74 9.30
CA TYR A 697 19.06 3.60 10.76
C TYR A 697 19.32 2.15 11.17
N ARG A 698 19.57 1.91 12.43
CA ARG A 698 20.03 0.66 13.01
C ARG A 698 19.19 -0.56 12.59
N ASN A 699 17.89 -0.50 12.78
CA ASN A 699 16.98 -1.62 12.48
C ASN A 699 16.93 -1.94 10.99
N LEU A 700 17.01 -0.91 10.11
CA LEU A 700 17.05 -1.13 8.66
C LEU A 700 18.33 -1.86 8.25
N LEU A 701 19.48 -1.39 8.78
CA LEU A 701 20.78 -2.03 8.52
C LEU A 701 20.82 -3.46 9.08
N TYR A 702 20.36 -3.64 10.31
CA TYR A 702 20.24 -4.95 10.94
C TYR A 702 19.38 -5.90 10.09
N THR A 703 18.21 -5.44 9.67
CA THR A 703 17.32 -6.25 8.81
C THR A 703 18.01 -6.63 7.50
N ALA A 704 18.70 -5.71 6.84
CA ALA A 704 19.40 -5.98 5.60
C ALA A 704 20.53 -6.99 5.77
N VAL A 705 21.37 -6.83 6.80
CA VAL A 705 22.48 -7.75 7.11
C VAL A 705 21.97 -9.15 7.43
N THR A 706 20.89 -9.25 8.18
CA THR A 706 20.31 -10.55 8.58
C THR A 706 19.58 -11.30 7.47
N ARG A 707 19.42 -10.70 6.28
CA ARG A 707 18.92 -11.41 5.08
C ARG A 707 19.97 -12.30 4.42
N ALA A 708 21.24 -12.13 4.76
CA ALA A 708 22.33 -12.95 4.21
C ALA A 708 22.50 -14.27 4.94
N LYS A 709 22.70 -15.35 4.16
CA LYS A 709 23.04 -16.68 4.67
C LYS A 709 24.54 -16.91 4.74
N LYS A 710 25.29 -16.47 3.72
CA LYS A 710 26.71 -16.79 3.54
C LYS A 710 27.62 -15.55 3.46
N LYS A 711 27.14 -14.46 2.88
CA LYS A 711 28.00 -13.28 2.64
C LYS A 711 27.24 -11.97 2.67
N VAL A 712 27.79 -10.97 3.34
CA VAL A 712 27.37 -9.57 3.33
C VAL A 712 28.45 -8.71 2.73
N ILE A 713 28.09 -7.84 1.80
CA ILE A 713 29.02 -6.87 1.21
C ILE A 713 28.40 -5.48 1.37
N LEU A 714 28.98 -4.67 2.26
CA LEU A 714 28.64 -3.27 2.43
C LEU A 714 29.50 -2.44 1.47
N VAL A 715 28.87 -1.59 0.66
CA VAL A 715 29.59 -0.76 -0.32
C VAL A 715 29.25 0.70 -0.09
N GLY A 716 30.23 1.55 0.19
CA GLY A 716 30.00 2.97 0.39
C GLY A 716 30.92 3.61 1.42
N HIS A 717 30.42 4.62 2.13
CA HIS A 717 31.23 5.48 2.98
C HIS A 717 31.12 5.08 4.48
N LYS A 718 32.24 4.77 5.09
CA LYS A 718 32.32 4.23 6.47
C LYS A 718 31.70 5.14 7.54
N PRO A 719 31.86 6.47 7.54
CA PRO A 719 31.20 7.37 8.46
C PRO A 719 29.65 7.27 8.41
N ILE A 720 29.08 7.02 7.22
CA ILE A 720 27.62 6.85 7.05
C ILE A 720 27.15 5.52 7.66
N LEU A 721 27.95 4.46 7.53
CA LEU A 721 27.71 3.20 8.21
C LEU A 721 27.64 3.40 9.74
N PHE A 722 28.62 4.10 10.30
CA PHE A 722 28.66 4.36 11.73
C PHE A 722 27.51 5.24 12.22
N MET A 723 27.13 6.26 11.45
CA MET A 723 25.94 7.05 11.72
C MET A 723 24.68 6.17 11.74
N ALA A 724 24.52 5.26 10.77
CA ALA A 724 23.37 4.36 10.70
C ALA A 724 23.30 3.42 11.91
N VAL A 725 24.44 2.91 12.38
CA VAL A 725 24.54 2.06 13.58
C VAL A 725 24.13 2.81 14.85
N HIS A 726 24.53 4.08 15.00
CA HIS A 726 24.18 4.89 16.17
C HIS A 726 22.72 5.37 16.15
N ARG A 727 22.11 5.47 14.99
CA ARG A 727 20.76 6.00 14.83
C ARG A 727 19.69 4.96 15.16
N ALA A 728 19.03 5.11 16.32
CA ALA A 728 18.01 4.19 16.86
C ALA A 728 16.57 4.75 16.73
N ASP A 729 16.26 5.52 15.69
CA ASP A 729 15.09 6.42 15.62
C ASP A 729 13.70 5.74 15.53
N ILE A 730 13.61 4.44 15.26
CA ILE A 730 12.32 3.82 14.88
C ILE A 730 11.58 3.14 16.02
N SER A 731 12.20 2.95 17.16
CA SER A 731 11.54 2.31 18.32
C SER A 731 10.50 3.18 19.03
N LYS A 732 10.38 4.46 18.66
CA LYS A 732 9.51 5.44 19.35
C LYS A 732 8.19 5.64 18.58
N ARG A 733 7.42 4.57 18.38
CA ARG A 733 6.02 4.72 17.97
C ARG A 733 5.16 4.98 19.20
N ASN A 734 4.31 5.99 19.12
CA ASN A 734 3.36 6.28 20.18
C ASN A 734 2.29 5.20 20.22
N THR A 735 2.27 4.39 21.28
CA THR A 735 1.31 3.33 21.54
C THR A 735 1.19 3.12 23.04
N MET A 736 0.01 2.74 23.50
CA MET A 736 -0.28 2.42 24.90
C MET A 736 -0.66 0.95 25.08
N LEU A 737 -0.45 0.12 24.07
CA LEU A 737 -0.89 -1.28 24.05
C LEU A 737 -0.37 -2.05 25.27
N GLY A 738 0.93 -1.97 25.56
CA GLY A 738 1.53 -2.68 26.70
C GLY A 738 0.97 -2.22 28.05
N GLU A 739 0.72 -0.91 28.21
CA GLU A 739 0.09 -0.37 29.42
C GLU A 739 -1.37 -0.83 29.57
N ARG A 740 -2.16 -0.80 28.49
CA ARG A 740 -3.56 -1.24 28.48
C ARG A 740 -3.65 -2.73 28.80
N ILE A 741 -2.79 -3.57 28.24
CA ILE A 741 -2.74 -5.01 28.56
C ILE A 741 -2.53 -5.19 30.07
N ARG A 742 -1.57 -4.47 30.69
CA ARG A 742 -1.32 -4.53 32.14
C ARG A 742 -2.55 -4.11 32.96
N LEU A 743 -3.27 -3.06 32.52
CA LEU A 743 -4.49 -2.60 33.18
C LEU A 743 -5.60 -3.64 33.13
N TYR A 744 -5.87 -4.20 31.94
CA TYR A 744 -6.89 -5.23 31.78
C TYR A 744 -6.54 -6.52 32.53
N CYS A 745 -5.29 -6.98 32.49
CA CYS A 745 -4.85 -8.14 33.28
C CYS A 745 -5.07 -7.95 34.78
N LYS A 746 -4.77 -6.76 35.31
CA LYS A 746 -5.03 -6.43 36.72
C LYS A 746 -6.53 -6.47 37.03
N ALA A 747 -7.37 -5.91 36.16
CA ALA A 747 -8.83 -5.93 36.36
C ALA A 747 -9.35 -7.36 36.39
N TYR A 748 -8.99 -8.22 35.45
CA TYR A 748 -9.41 -9.62 35.45
C TYR A 748 -8.91 -10.42 36.64
N HIS A 749 -7.71 -10.17 37.16
CA HIS A 749 -7.22 -10.80 38.38
C HIS A 749 -8.00 -10.33 39.61
N THR A 750 -8.39 -9.07 39.68
CA THR A 750 -9.18 -8.53 40.78
C THR A 750 -10.60 -9.10 40.81
N GLU A 751 -11.29 -9.17 39.65
CA GLU A 751 -12.59 -9.77 39.50
C GLU A 751 -12.60 -11.25 39.89
N ARG A 752 -11.57 -11.99 39.48
CA ARG A 752 -11.43 -13.42 39.80
C ARG A 752 -11.22 -13.67 41.31
N ASN A 753 -10.47 -12.80 41.96
CA ASN A 753 -10.24 -12.87 43.39
C ASN A 753 -11.46 -12.39 44.20
N ALA A 754 -12.35 -11.56 43.63
CA ALA A 754 -13.58 -11.09 44.25
C ALA A 754 -14.74 -12.11 44.18
N LEU A 755 -14.61 -13.17 43.35
CA LEU A 755 -15.61 -14.25 43.20
C LEU A 755 -15.02 -15.61 43.62
N PRO A 756 -14.66 -15.82 44.92
CA PRO A 756 -14.18 -17.12 45.39
C PRO A 756 -15.35 -18.06 45.67
N GLY A 757 -15.99 -18.64 44.64
CA GLY A 757 -17.14 -19.51 44.92
C GLY A 757 -17.64 -20.38 43.76
N LEU A 758 -17.17 -20.20 42.54
CA LEU A 758 -17.70 -20.91 41.36
C LEU A 758 -16.80 -22.01 40.77
N GLN A 759 -15.72 -22.43 41.47
CA GLN A 759 -14.82 -23.46 41.00
C GLN A 759 -15.02 -24.87 41.56
N GLN A 760 -16.19 -25.19 42.16
CA GLN A 760 -16.53 -26.54 42.66
C GLN A 760 -17.83 -27.12 42.13
N ALA A 761 -18.23 -26.80 40.92
CA ALA A 761 -19.33 -27.50 40.28
C ALA A 761 -19.12 -27.52 38.74
N GLY A 762 -18.47 -28.58 38.25
CA GLY A 762 -18.40 -28.83 36.83
C GLY A 762 -17.31 -29.83 36.50
#